data_4d21dcef249f05194bcfbb845d22fb5a
#
_entry.id   4d21dcef249f05194bcfbb845d22fb5a
#
_cell.length_a   1.000
_cell.length_b   1.000
_cell.length_c   1.000
_cell.angle_alpha   90.00
_cell.angle_beta   90.00
_cell.angle_gamma   90.00
#
_symmetry.space_group_name_H-M   'P 1'
#
loop_
_entity.id
_entity.type
_entity.pdbx_description
1 polymer ?
#
loop_
_entity_poly.entity_id
_entity_poly.type
_entity_poly.pdbx_seq_one_letter_code
_entity_poly.pdbx_strand_id
1 'polypeptide(L)'
;MYRLKAAFIALGIALFCLVGYAQTGSFPLDQNPMELRYDRPAAYFEESLPIGNGKLGALVYGGADENIIYLNDITLWTGKPVDTLLDADAHQWIPAIREALFDEDYARADSLQLRVQGPNSQYYQPLGTLCIRDLNQGAVTGYHRSLNLDSSIVTDGYVRDGKVVERAYFASHPDNLIAVRLMGDIHCRILLTSQVPHRVENGSDGLVMTGHATGDPSESIHFRTILCLVTDGDVTTPDSSLMIQNASDVVLYIVNETSFNGFDKHPVREGAPYMENAAADLQRARRHTFAELYDRHLADYRQLYGRVKINLGKFPDGTPPLTDTLLSGYTGEGRGDRYLEELYFQFGRYLLISSSRTPGVPANLQGLWTPHLWSPWRGNYTVNINLEENYWPAFVANLVETARPLDGFVAALAANGRHSAKNYYGIDEGWCSSHNSDIWAMTNPVGEKRESPEWSNWNLGGAWLVNTLWERYQFTQDTTYLREMAYPLMKGAARFCLRWLIENPYRPGELITAPSTSPENEYLTDKGYHGTTCYGGTADLAIIRELFLNTLAAEEILGEPDEGIRAALERLHPYTVGRGGDLNEWYYDWNDWDPRHRHQSHLIGLYPGRHLAGVARWSGNPLCQGDSSLLRAAGRTLELKGDETTGWSTGWRINLWARLHEGERAYHFYRKLLTYVSPDAYDGPDRRRSGGTYPNLFDAHPPFQIDGNFGGTAGVCEMLMQSSDGCIELLPALPEAWSEGAVSGLLARGGYEVSFKWASRKVRSYRIVAKNDSRVTLMYNGLRETLDLKAGQVYVSR
;
A
#
# COMPACT_ATOMS: atom_id res chain seq x y z
N MET A 1 16.00 39.93 -23.89
CA MET A 1 15.95 40.29 -22.47
C MET A 1 15.06 39.36 -21.64
N TYR A 2 14.14 38.61 -22.24
CA TYR A 2 13.25 37.66 -21.53
C TYR A 2 13.85 36.29 -21.25
N ARG A 3 14.86 35.87 -21.98
CA ARG A 3 15.57 34.57 -21.70
C ARG A 3 16.47 34.60 -20.46
N LEU A 4 16.84 35.81 -19.98
CA LEU A 4 17.64 35.94 -18.74
C LEU A 4 16.80 35.90 -17.45
N LYS A 5 15.50 36.23 -17.48
CA LYS A 5 14.65 36.17 -16.27
C LYS A 5 14.19 34.76 -15.92
N ALA A 6 13.92 33.91 -16.90
CA ALA A 6 13.58 32.48 -16.66
C ALA A 6 14.79 31.71 -16.10
N ALA A 7 16.00 32.03 -16.54
CA ALA A 7 17.23 31.47 -15.99
C ALA A 7 17.51 31.91 -14.54
N PHE A 8 17.07 33.10 -14.15
CA PHE A 8 17.25 33.58 -12.77
C PHE A 8 16.29 32.97 -11.75
N ILE A 9 15.08 32.55 -12.16
CA ILE A 9 14.15 31.86 -11.28
C ILE A 9 14.58 30.40 -11.10
N ALA A 10 15.07 29.73 -12.12
CA ALA A 10 15.67 28.39 -12.03
C ALA A 10 17.02 28.42 -11.27
N LEU A 11 17.82 29.48 -11.41
CA LEU A 11 19.09 29.66 -10.68
C LEU A 11 18.88 30.10 -9.22
N GLY A 12 17.81 30.81 -8.91
CA GLY A 12 17.45 31.22 -7.55
C GLY A 12 17.03 30.04 -6.66
N ILE A 13 16.48 29.01 -7.23
CA ILE A 13 16.13 27.77 -6.51
C ILE A 13 17.37 26.88 -6.33
N ALA A 14 18.36 26.98 -7.20
CA ALA A 14 19.58 26.17 -7.13
C ALA A 14 20.67 26.72 -6.19
N LEU A 15 20.62 27.99 -5.79
CA LEU A 15 21.71 28.66 -5.06
C LEU A 15 21.47 28.82 -3.54
N PHE A 16 20.34 28.41 -2.99
CA PHE A 16 20.06 28.50 -1.55
C PHE A 16 20.18 27.18 -0.76
N CYS A 17 20.66 26.11 -1.37
CA CYS A 17 20.87 24.81 -0.69
C CYS A 17 22.32 24.56 -0.23
N LEU A 18 23.11 25.60 0.08
CA LEU A 18 24.44 25.44 0.65
C LEU A 18 24.56 26.15 2.00
N VAL A 19 23.81 25.65 3.00
CA VAL A 19 24.14 25.93 4.41
C VAL A 19 24.05 24.64 5.21
N GLY A 20 25.24 24.08 5.49
CA GLY A 20 25.59 23.43 6.73
C GLY A 20 24.78 22.24 7.22
N TYR A 21 24.87 21.05 6.56
CA TYR A 21 24.75 19.79 7.30
C TYR A 21 26.16 19.34 7.71
N ALA A 22 26.36 19.22 9.02
CA ALA A 22 27.58 18.64 9.57
C ALA A 22 27.82 17.26 8.95
N GLN A 23 29.03 17.03 8.45
CA GLN A 23 29.49 15.76 7.91
C GLN A 23 29.45 14.65 8.97
N THR A 24 28.31 13.99 9.08
CA THR A 24 28.24 12.66 9.71
C THR A 24 28.11 11.66 8.58
N GLY A 25 29.24 11.11 8.12
CA GLY A 25 29.36 9.88 7.37
C GLY A 25 28.33 9.65 6.25
N SER A 26 28.05 10.63 5.39
CA SER A 26 27.13 10.42 4.26
C SER A 26 27.69 9.36 3.31
N PHE A 27 26.83 8.44 2.87
CA PHE A 27 27.16 7.49 1.82
C PHE A 27 26.80 8.16 0.48
N PRO A 28 27.78 8.72 -0.26
CA PRO A 28 27.49 9.51 -1.44
C PRO A 28 26.90 8.61 -2.54
N LEU A 29 25.66 8.93 -2.93
CA LEU A 29 24.95 8.29 -4.01
C LEU A 29 24.34 9.35 -4.91
N ASP A 30 24.78 9.39 -6.19
CA ASP A 30 24.17 10.20 -7.22
C ASP A 30 22.93 9.46 -7.74
N GLN A 31 21.75 9.96 -7.39
CA GLN A 31 20.49 9.45 -7.91
C GLN A 31 20.11 10.22 -9.17
N ASN A 32 19.56 9.53 -10.15
CA ASN A 32 18.93 10.17 -11.31
C ASN A 32 17.75 11.06 -10.87
N PRO A 33 17.42 12.13 -11.58
CA PRO A 33 16.19 12.91 -11.33
C PRO A 33 14.97 11.98 -11.43
N MET A 34 14.16 11.89 -10.38
CA MET A 34 12.97 11.02 -10.32
C MET A 34 11.74 11.83 -10.73
N GLU A 35 11.34 11.77 -11.99
CA GLU A 35 10.26 12.57 -12.54
C GLU A 35 9.44 11.78 -13.58
N LEU A 36 8.12 11.74 -13.39
CA LEU A 36 7.18 11.31 -14.42
C LEU A 36 6.94 12.49 -15.37
N ARG A 37 7.02 12.26 -16.69
CA ARG A 37 6.94 13.34 -17.70
C ARG A 37 6.07 12.94 -18.87
N TYR A 38 5.29 13.92 -19.36
CA TYR A 38 4.36 13.76 -20.49
C TYR A 38 4.31 15.03 -21.33
N ASP A 39 4.01 14.91 -22.60
CA ASP A 39 3.90 16.00 -23.58
C ASP A 39 2.45 16.27 -24.03
N ARG A 40 1.48 15.64 -23.37
CA ARG A 40 0.04 15.83 -23.62
C ARG A 40 -0.75 15.80 -22.30
N PRO A 41 -1.94 16.42 -22.25
CA PRO A 41 -2.89 16.27 -21.16
C PRO A 41 -3.29 14.80 -20.97
N ALA A 42 -3.74 14.46 -19.75
CA ALA A 42 -4.39 13.18 -19.50
C ALA A 42 -5.81 13.16 -20.09
N ALA A 43 -6.16 12.08 -20.78
CA ALA A 43 -7.51 11.80 -21.23
C ALA A 43 -8.25 10.82 -20.31
N TYR A 44 -7.49 9.99 -19.58
CA TYR A 44 -8.00 8.95 -18.72
C TYR A 44 -7.46 9.09 -17.29
N PHE A 45 -8.14 8.45 -16.34
CA PHE A 45 -7.70 8.37 -14.95
C PHE A 45 -6.24 7.86 -14.85
N GLU A 46 -5.94 6.81 -15.60
CA GLU A 46 -4.67 6.10 -15.58
C GLU A 46 -3.55 6.86 -16.34
N GLU A 47 -3.83 8.06 -16.77
CA GLU A 47 -2.84 9.01 -17.31
C GLU A 47 -2.65 10.22 -16.38
N SER A 48 -3.57 10.44 -15.40
CA SER A 48 -3.52 11.59 -14.49
C SER A 48 -2.36 11.49 -13.49
N LEU A 49 -1.93 12.64 -12.96
CA LEU A 49 -0.84 12.70 -11.99
C LEU A 49 -1.38 12.81 -10.56
N PRO A 50 -1.10 11.83 -9.67
CA PRO A 50 -1.58 11.86 -8.32
C PRO A 50 -0.73 12.76 -7.42
N ILE A 51 -1.37 13.60 -6.59
CA ILE A 51 -0.75 14.25 -5.44
C ILE A 51 -1.52 13.88 -4.17
N GLY A 52 -0.84 13.87 -3.01
CA GLY A 52 -1.47 13.53 -1.76
C GLY A 52 -0.64 13.90 -0.54
N ASN A 53 -1.32 14.12 0.59
CA ASN A 53 -0.70 14.40 1.88
C ASN A 53 -1.00 13.34 2.94
N GLY A 54 -1.57 12.20 2.52
CA GLY A 54 -1.99 11.11 3.40
C GLY A 54 -3.40 11.28 3.98
N LYS A 55 -4.09 12.40 3.68
CA LYS A 55 -5.50 12.64 3.98
C LYS A 55 -6.23 13.16 2.74
N LEU A 56 -5.75 14.29 2.20
CA LEU A 56 -6.28 14.89 0.97
C LEU A 56 -5.44 14.44 -0.22
N GLY A 57 -6.11 14.09 -1.30
CA GLY A 57 -5.49 13.73 -2.56
C GLY A 57 -6.12 14.41 -3.75
N ALA A 58 -5.38 14.52 -4.84
CA ALA A 58 -5.91 14.97 -6.11
C ALA A 58 -5.28 14.23 -7.29
N LEU A 59 -6.03 14.14 -8.37
CA LEU A 59 -5.64 13.58 -9.66
C LEU A 59 -5.66 14.70 -10.69
N VAL A 60 -4.47 15.12 -11.12
CA VAL A 60 -4.30 16.27 -12.03
C VAL A 60 -4.24 15.78 -13.48
N TYR A 61 -5.19 16.20 -14.31
CA TYR A 61 -5.24 15.83 -15.74
C TYR A 61 -4.41 16.78 -16.60
N GLY A 62 -4.28 18.04 -16.20
CA GLY A 62 -3.45 19.04 -16.88
C GLY A 62 -4.02 19.54 -18.21
N GLY A 63 -5.33 19.46 -18.46
CA GLY A 63 -5.94 19.97 -19.68
C GLY A 63 -5.68 21.46 -19.92
N ALA A 64 -5.37 21.86 -21.14
CA ALA A 64 -5.09 23.27 -21.47
C ALA A 64 -6.36 24.11 -21.59
N ASP A 65 -7.41 23.56 -22.21
CA ASP A 65 -8.71 24.25 -22.36
C ASP A 65 -9.58 24.04 -21.12
N GLU A 66 -9.59 22.85 -20.59
CA GLU A 66 -10.30 22.48 -19.38
C GLU A 66 -9.42 21.53 -18.55
N ASN A 67 -8.96 21.98 -17.42
CA ASN A 67 -8.18 21.18 -16.49
C ASN A 67 -9.09 20.60 -15.41
N ILE A 68 -9.25 19.28 -15.44
CA ILE A 68 -10.01 18.50 -14.48
C ILE A 68 -9.06 18.04 -13.38
N ILE A 69 -9.48 18.22 -12.14
CA ILE A 69 -8.75 17.79 -10.95
C ILE A 69 -9.74 17.07 -10.05
N TYR A 70 -9.66 15.73 -9.96
CA TYR A 70 -10.47 14.98 -9.00
C TYR A 70 -9.87 15.09 -7.62
N LEU A 71 -10.70 15.38 -6.64
CA LEU A 71 -10.34 15.55 -5.23
C LEU A 71 -10.77 14.34 -4.42
N ASN A 72 -9.95 13.94 -3.47
CA ASN A 72 -10.22 12.84 -2.54
C ASN A 72 -9.95 13.27 -1.09
N ASP A 73 -10.72 12.71 -0.17
CA ASP A 73 -10.41 12.69 1.26
C ASP A 73 -10.53 11.24 1.73
N ILE A 74 -9.48 10.70 2.33
CA ILE A 74 -9.39 9.28 2.72
C ILE A 74 -10.47 8.88 3.72
N THR A 75 -11.12 9.85 4.38
CA THR A 75 -12.17 9.63 5.38
C THR A 75 -13.60 9.71 4.81
N LEU A 76 -13.77 9.92 3.49
CA LEU A 76 -15.10 10.01 2.91
C LEU A 76 -15.60 8.64 2.42
N TRP A 77 -16.40 7.98 3.25
CA TRP A 77 -16.98 6.66 3.01
C TRP A 77 -18.48 6.65 3.25
N THR A 78 -19.17 5.67 2.65
CA THR A 78 -20.56 5.39 2.98
C THR A 78 -20.69 4.74 4.36
N GLY A 79 -21.91 4.65 4.86
CA GLY A 79 -22.26 3.87 6.05
C GLY A 79 -22.02 4.58 7.38
N LYS A 80 -22.00 3.79 8.42
CA LYS A 80 -21.91 4.17 9.85
C LYS A 80 -21.27 3.03 10.63
N PRO A 81 -20.95 3.20 11.94
CA PRO A 81 -20.38 2.13 12.76
C PRO A 81 -21.16 0.81 12.66
N VAL A 82 -20.41 -0.30 12.72
CA VAL A 82 -20.98 -1.65 12.61
C VAL A 82 -21.97 -1.94 13.74
N ASP A 83 -23.02 -2.70 13.42
CA ASP A 83 -23.91 -3.26 14.44
C ASP A 83 -23.27 -4.51 15.05
N THR A 84 -22.79 -4.39 16.27
CA THR A 84 -22.11 -5.47 16.99
C THR A 84 -23.03 -6.62 17.44
N LEU A 85 -24.33 -6.49 17.30
CA LEU A 85 -25.33 -7.51 17.63
C LEU A 85 -25.84 -8.26 16.40
N LEU A 86 -25.44 -7.82 15.21
CA LEU A 86 -25.87 -8.45 13.97
C LEU A 86 -25.37 -9.90 13.89
N ASP A 87 -26.25 -10.79 13.42
CA ASP A 87 -25.96 -12.21 13.25
C ASP A 87 -25.40 -12.92 14.50
N ALA A 88 -25.83 -12.50 15.70
CA ALA A 88 -25.34 -13.01 16.99
C ALA A 88 -25.37 -14.55 17.15
N ASP A 89 -26.25 -15.22 16.41
CA ASP A 89 -26.47 -16.66 16.45
C ASP A 89 -25.84 -17.43 15.28
N ALA A 90 -25.05 -16.75 14.41
CA ALA A 90 -24.47 -17.38 13.22
C ALA A 90 -23.52 -18.54 13.58
N HIS A 91 -22.82 -18.48 14.71
CA HIS A 91 -21.92 -19.50 15.20
C HIS A 91 -22.60 -20.89 15.42
N GLN A 92 -23.92 -20.94 15.58
CA GLN A 92 -24.66 -22.18 15.75
C GLN A 92 -24.54 -23.15 14.56
N TRP A 93 -24.15 -22.61 13.39
CA TRP A 93 -23.93 -23.43 12.19
C TRP A 93 -22.56 -24.10 12.13
N ILE A 94 -21.56 -23.63 12.90
CA ILE A 94 -20.19 -24.18 12.88
C ILE A 94 -20.13 -25.68 13.20
N PRO A 95 -20.85 -26.20 14.22
CA PRO A 95 -20.83 -27.65 14.46
C PRO A 95 -21.34 -28.49 13.29
N ALA A 96 -22.41 -28.03 12.62
CA ALA A 96 -22.98 -28.75 11.46
C ALA A 96 -22.06 -28.68 10.23
N ILE A 97 -21.32 -27.55 10.04
CA ILE A 97 -20.31 -27.43 9.00
C ILE A 97 -19.15 -28.41 9.27
N ARG A 98 -18.67 -28.53 10.51
CA ARG A 98 -17.64 -29.49 10.92
C ARG A 98 -18.06 -30.91 10.71
N GLU A 99 -19.29 -31.27 11.11
CA GLU A 99 -19.86 -32.59 10.86
C GLU A 99 -19.85 -32.91 9.35
N ALA A 100 -20.37 -32.00 8.50
CA ALA A 100 -20.38 -32.22 7.06
C ALA A 100 -18.97 -32.42 6.48
N LEU A 101 -17.98 -31.62 6.93
CA LEU A 101 -16.59 -31.73 6.48
C LEU A 101 -15.97 -33.08 6.87
N PHE A 102 -16.21 -33.56 8.10
CA PHE A 102 -15.68 -34.86 8.57
C PHE A 102 -16.44 -36.07 8.01
N ASP A 103 -17.68 -35.88 7.56
CA ASP A 103 -18.42 -36.90 6.79
C ASP A 103 -18.07 -36.88 5.27
N GLU A 104 -17.12 -36.03 4.85
CA GLU A 104 -16.74 -35.75 3.44
C GLU A 104 -17.94 -35.26 2.58
N ASP A 105 -18.95 -34.64 3.20
CA ASP A 105 -20.06 -33.99 2.52
C ASP A 105 -19.74 -32.49 2.28
N TYR A 106 -18.77 -32.27 1.41
CA TYR A 106 -18.27 -30.90 1.10
C TYR A 106 -19.36 -30.01 0.51
N ALA A 107 -20.29 -30.56 -0.27
CA ALA A 107 -21.41 -29.80 -0.83
C ALA A 107 -22.33 -29.25 0.25
N ARG A 108 -22.62 -30.06 1.30
CA ARG A 108 -23.36 -29.60 2.47
C ARG A 108 -22.58 -28.54 3.25
N ALA A 109 -21.25 -28.71 3.41
CA ALA A 109 -20.39 -27.76 4.09
C ALA A 109 -20.41 -26.40 3.38
N ASP A 110 -20.22 -26.35 2.06
CA ASP A 110 -20.29 -25.13 1.25
C ASP A 110 -21.64 -24.43 1.40
N SER A 111 -22.75 -25.17 1.32
CA SER A 111 -24.09 -24.62 1.50
C SER A 111 -24.33 -24.05 2.91
N LEU A 112 -23.82 -24.71 3.95
CA LEU A 112 -23.97 -24.26 5.33
C LEU A 112 -23.12 -23.04 5.64
N GLN A 113 -21.98 -22.86 4.98
CA GLN A 113 -21.13 -21.66 5.13
C GLN A 113 -21.87 -20.35 4.81
N LEU A 114 -22.83 -20.38 3.89
CA LEU A 114 -23.66 -19.20 3.58
C LEU A 114 -24.43 -18.69 4.82
N ARG A 115 -24.73 -19.56 5.80
CA ARG A 115 -25.41 -19.21 7.05
C ARG A 115 -24.53 -18.40 7.99
N VAL A 116 -23.23 -18.44 7.79
CA VAL A 116 -22.22 -17.73 8.60
C VAL A 116 -21.81 -16.37 7.98
N GLN A 117 -22.43 -15.98 6.87
CA GLN A 117 -22.13 -14.69 6.20
C GLN A 117 -22.96 -13.54 6.79
N GLY A 118 -22.35 -12.36 6.84
CA GLY A 118 -22.94 -11.09 7.24
C GLY A 118 -22.93 -10.06 6.10
N PRO A 119 -23.12 -8.78 6.41
CA PRO A 119 -23.15 -7.69 5.41
C PRO A 119 -21.79 -7.47 4.77
N ASN A 120 -21.82 -6.86 3.58
CA ASN A 120 -20.62 -6.43 2.87
C ASN A 120 -20.08 -5.09 3.41
N SER A 121 -18.82 -4.78 3.09
CA SER A 121 -18.14 -3.53 3.43
C SER A 121 -18.81 -2.29 2.81
N GLN A 122 -18.52 -1.13 3.35
CA GLN A 122 -18.93 0.16 2.82
C GLN A 122 -18.04 0.59 1.64
N TYR A 123 -18.42 1.69 0.97
CA TYR A 123 -17.70 2.23 -0.19
C TYR A 123 -16.85 3.44 0.19
N TYR A 124 -15.59 3.45 -0.25
CA TYR A 124 -14.78 4.66 -0.37
C TYR A 124 -15.30 5.51 -1.53
N GLN A 125 -15.49 6.83 -1.33
CA GLN A 125 -16.08 7.71 -2.32
C GLN A 125 -15.21 8.92 -2.65
N PRO A 126 -15.29 9.46 -3.89
CA PRO A 126 -14.58 10.67 -4.28
C PRO A 126 -15.18 11.90 -3.55
N LEU A 127 -14.31 12.87 -3.23
CA LEU A 127 -14.73 14.12 -2.59
C LEU A 127 -15.41 15.08 -3.58
N GLY A 128 -14.82 15.20 -4.77
CA GLY A 128 -15.34 16.13 -5.77
C GLY A 128 -14.43 16.35 -6.96
N THR A 129 -14.80 17.34 -7.75
CA THR A 129 -14.08 17.72 -8.96
C THR A 129 -13.91 19.24 -9.00
N LEU A 130 -12.67 19.67 -9.10
CA LEU A 130 -12.31 21.04 -9.45
C LEU A 130 -12.07 21.11 -10.96
N CYS A 131 -12.76 22.01 -11.63
CA CYS A 131 -12.61 22.25 -13.06
C CYS A 131 -12.12 23.70 -13.26
N ILE A 132 -11.00 23.87 -13.96
CA ILE A 132 -10.44 25.16 -14.35
C ILE A 132 -10.55 25.25 -15.87
N ARG A 133 -11.50 26.06 -16.34
CA ARG A 133 -11.72 26.26 -17.79
C ARG A 133 -11.05 27.52 -18.24
N ASP A 134 -10.07 27.42 -19.14
CA ASP A 134 -9.43 28.56 -19.79
C ASP A 134 -10.43 29.20 -20.79
N LEU A 135 -10.60 30.50 -20.71
CA LEU A 135 -11.48 31.26 -21.59
C LEU A 135 -10.72 31.98 -22.71
N ASN A 136 -9.40 31.93 -22.67
CA ASN A 136 -8.57 32.43 -23.76
C ASN A 136 -8.73 31.54 -24.99
N GLN A 137 -8.73 32.13 -26.14
CA GLN A 137 -8.80 31.43 -27.44
C GLN A 137 -7.40 31.28 -28.01
N GLY A 138 -7.24 30.40 -28.98
CA GLY A 138 -6.03 30.24 -29.76
C GLY A 138 -5.37 28.85 -29.63
N ALA A 139 -4.40 28.61 -30.49
CA ALA A 139 -3.70 27.34 -30.56
C ALA A 139 -2.74 27.15 -29.36
N VAL A 140 -2.76 25.93 -28.83
CA VAL A 140 -1.83 25.48 -27.77
C VAL A 140 -0.61 24.81 -28.41
N THR A 141 0.57 25.22 -27.95
CA THR A 141 1.88 24.67 -28.35
C THR A 141 2.79 24.50 -27.16
N GLY A 142 3.85 23.70 -27.29
CA GLY A 142 4.87 23.52 -26.26
C GLY A 142 4.33 22.94 -24.94
N TYR A 143 3.27 22.11 -25.01
CA TYR A 143 2.68 21.51 -23.82
C TYR A 143 3.65 20.55 -23.11
N HIS A 144 3.63 20.59 -21.79
CA HIS A 144 4.34 19.66 -20.93
C HIS A 144 3.61 19.50 -19.61
N ARG A 145 3.73 18.34 -18.99
CA ARG A 145 3.35 18.11 -17.58
C ARG A 145 4.28 17.10 -16.92
N SER A 146 4.48 17.27 -15.63
CA SER A 146 5.33 16.35 -14.87
C SER A 146 4.93 16.23 -13.41
N LEU A 147 5.33 15.11 -12.80
CA LEU A 147 5.34 14.89 -11.36
C LEU A 147 6.78 14.66 -10.92
N ASN A 148 7.34 15.59 -10.16
CA ASN A 148 8.65 15.44 -9.56
C ASN A 148 8.55 14.74 -8.22
N LEU A 149 9.13 13.54 -8.10
CA LEU A 149 9.04 12.73 -6.90
C LEU A 149 9.89 13.26 -5.73
N ASP A 150 10.97 14.02 -5.99
CA ASP A 150 11.81 14.58 -4.94
C ASP A 150 11.14 15.74 -4.20
N SER A 151 10.22 16.42 -4.87
CA SER A 151 9.49 17.58 -4.33
C SER A 151 7.99 17.33 -4.12
N SER A 152 7.46 16.19 -4.58
CA SER A 152 6.02 15.91 -4.57
C SER A 152 5.17 17.04 -5.13
N ILE A 153 5.60 17.58 -6.29
CA ILE A 153 4.90 18.64 -7.01
C ILE A 153 4.55 18.19 -8.42
N VAL A 154 3.32 18.44 -8.83
CA VAL A 154 2.91 18.37 -10.23
C VAL A 154 3.05 19.75 -10.85
N THR A 155 3.58 19.81 -12.05
CA THR A 155 3.61 21.01 -12.89
C THR A 155 3.09 20.70 -14.28
N ASP A 156 2.42 21.64 -14.89
CA ASP A 156 2.12 21.61 -16.32
C ASP A 156 2.20 23.01 -16.90
N GLY A 157 2.40 23.12 -18.21
CA GLY A 157 2.45 24.39 -18.90
C GLY A 157 2.30 24.27 -20.40
N TYR A 158 1.99 25.39 -21.00
CA TYR A 158 1.80 25.51 -22.45
C TYR A 158 1.98 26.96 -22.92
N VAL A 159 2.05 27.14 -24.23
CA VAL A 159 2.01 28.44 -24.87
C VAL A 159 0.72 28.55 -25.67
N ARG A 160 -0.08 29.61 -25.38
CA ARG A 160 -1.31 29.94 -26.11
C ARG A 160 -1.13 31.31 -26.77
N ASP A 161 -1.17 31.39 -28.08
CA ASP A 161 -0.95 32.60 -28.86
C ASP A 161 0.30 33.41 -28.44
N GLY A 162 1.41 32.71 -28.21
CA GLY A 162 2.69 33.29 -27.80
C GLY A 162 2.78 33.69 -26.34
N LYS A 163 1.73 33.51 -25.54
CA LYS A 163 1.71 33.73 -24.08
C LYS A 163 1.91 32.42 -23.34
N VAL A 164 2.81 32.44 -22.36
CA VAL A 164 3.13 31.27 -21.54
C VAL A 164 2.12 31.16 -20.38
N VAL A 165 1.61 29.94 -20.14
CA VAL A 165 0.84 29.59 -18.95
C VAL A 165 1.57 28.43 -18.24
N GLU A 166 1.83 28.60 -16.95
CA GLU A 166 2.46 27.61 -16.09
C GLU A 166 1.55 27.35 -14.88
N ARG A 167 1.41 26.08 -14.48
CA ARG A 167 0.59 25.67 -13.34
C ARG A 167 1.37 24.75 -12.42
N ALA A 168 1.14 24.85 -11.10
CA ALA A 168 1.79 24.03 -10.09
C ALA A 168 0.78 23.55 -9.07
N TYR A 169 0.94 22.30 -8.60
CA TYR A 169 0.02 21.62 -7.69
C TYR A 169 0.79 20.81 -6.66
N PHE A 170 0.45 20.98 -5.38
CA PHE A 170 0.97 20.11 -4.32
C PHE A 170 -0.06 19.90 -3.20
N ALA A 171 0.12 18.86 -2.41
CA ALA A 171 -0.69 18.58 -1.22
C ALA A 171 0.21 18.64 0.02
N SER A 172 0.01 19.65 0.88
CA SER A 172 0.78 19.86 2.10
C SER A 172 0.22 19.07 3.27
N HIS A 173 1.04 18.20 3.87
CA HIS A 173 0.66 17.50 5.09
C HIS A 173 0.64 18.42 6.32
N PRO A 174 1.69 19.24 6.60
CA PRO A 174 1.70 20.10 7.78
C PRO A 174 0.59 21.15 7.78
N ASP A 175 0.07 21.51 6.62
CA ASP A 175 -0.95 22.54 6.46
C ASP A 175 -2.35 21.98 6.15
N ASN A 176 -2.45 20.67 5.90
CA ASN A 176 -3.68 19.95 5.55
C ASN A 176 -4.47 20.60 4.41
N LEU A 177 -3.78 20.89 3.30
CA LEU A 177 -4.37 21.53 2.12
C LEU A 177 -3.81 21.00 0.82
N ILE A 178 -4.55 21.27 -0.26
CA ILE A 178 -4.06 21.22 -1.63
C ILE A 178 -3.90 22.64 -2.12
N ALA A 179 -2.74 22.96 -2.69
CA ALA A 179 -2.44 24.26 -3.29
C ALA A 179 -2.33 24.13 -4.81
N VAL A 180 -2.95 25.07 -5.52
CA VAL A 180 -2.88 25.19 -6.99
C VAL A 180 -2.47 26.62 -7.33
N ARG A 181 -1.48 26.79 -8.20
CA ARG A 181 -1.08 28.12 -8.69
C ARG A 181 -1.06 28.13 -10.21
N LEU A 182 -1.65 29.17 -10.80
CA LEU A 182 -1.63 29.45 -12.23
C LEU A 182 -0.88 30.74 -12.45
N MET A 183 0.05 30.79 -13.40
CA MET A 183 0.88 31.94 -13.75
C MET A 183 0.85 32.21 -15.25
N GLY A 184 0.75 33.46 -15.66
CA GLY A 184 0.73 33.83 -17.07
C GLY A 184 -0.42 34.75 -17.43
N ASP A 185 -1.00 34.58 -18.62
CA ASP A 185 -2.19 35.30 -19.05
C ASP A 185 -3.44 34.52 -18.68
N ILE A 186 -3.99 34.81 -17.50
CA ILE A 186 -5.07 34.01 -16.91
C ILE A 186 -6.41 34.70 -17.10
N HIS A 187 -7.26 34.05 -17.86
CA HIS A 187 -8.66 34.38 -18.01
C HIS A 187 -9.44 33.07 -17.93
N CYS A 188 -9.98 32.70 -16.76
CA CYS A 188 -10.56 31.39 -16.53
C CYS A 188 -11.85 31.41 -15.72
N ARG A 189 -12.62 30.34 -15.83
CA ARG A 189 -13.73 30.02 -14.96
C ARG A 189 -13.37 28.81 -14.10
N ILE A 190 -13.60 28.94 -12.79
CA ILE A 190 -13.36 27.87 -11.81
C ILE A 190 -14.69 27.37 -11.29
N LEU A 191 -14.89 26.04 -11.37
CA LEU A 191 -16.06 25.34 -10.89
C LEU A 191 -15.65 24.27 -9.89
N LEU A 192 -16.48 24.10 -8.87
CA LEU A 192 -16.34 23.04 -7.90
C LEU A 192 -17.64 22.22 -7.89
N THR A 193 -17.54 20.89 -7.94
CA THR A 193 -18.70 19.99 -7.91
C THR A 193 -18.33 18.69 -7.24
N SER A 194 -19.26 17.78 -7.05
CA SER A 194 -18.99 16.44 -6.50
C SER A 194 -19.86 15.38 -7.15
N GLN A 195 -19.43 14.15 -7.10
CA GLN A 195 -20.18 12.96 -7.50
C GLN A 195 -21.17 12.51 -6.42
N VAL A 196 -20.92 12.89 -5.15
CA VAL A 196 -21.84 12.62 -4.03
C VAL A 196 -22.82 13.77 -3.82
N PRO A 197 -23.89 13.61 -3.04
CA PRO A 197 -24.84 14.69 -2.74
C PRO A 197 -24.15 15.91 -2.12
N HIS A 198 -24.32 17.07 -2.76
CA HIS A 198 -23.61 18.29 -2.36
C HIS A 198 -24.36 19.57 -2.73
N ARG A 199 -23.86 20.67 -2.17
CA ARG A 199 -24.24 22.04 -2.51
C ARG A 199 -23.00 22.92 -2.56
N VAL A 200 -22.89 23.80 -3.55
CA VAL A 200 -21.83 24.79 -3.69
C VAL A 200 -22.39 26.18 -3.54
N GLU A 201 -21.72 27.01 -2.76
CA GLU A 201 -22.09 28.40 -2.51
C GLU A 201 -20.87 29.31 -2.68
N ASN A 202 -21.12 30.57 -3.02
CA ASN A 202 -20.09 31.60 -3.00
C ASN A 202 -19.71 31.91 -1.55
N GLY A 203 -18.42 31.74 -1.22
CA GLY A 203 -17.83 32.18 0.05
C GLY A 203 -17.37 33.65 -0.01
N SER A 204 -16.81 34.14 1.09
CA SER A 204 -16.24 35.52 1.14
C SER A 204 -15.09 35.70 0.14
N ASP A 205 -14.28 34.67 -0.08
CA ASP A 205 -13.06 34.74 -0.86
C ASP A 205 -12.88 33.49 -1.77
N GLY A 206 -13.98 32.92 -2.24
CA GLY A 206 -13.95 31.74 -3.09
C GLY A 206 -15.24 30.94 -3.06
N LEU A 207 -15.15 29.61 -3.08
CA LEU A 207 -16.30 28.69 -3.09
C LEU A 207 -16.29 27.83 -1.83
N VAL A 208 -17.49 27.50 -1.36
CA VAL A 208 -17.72 26.54 -0.26
C VAL A 208 -18.63 25.42 -0.77
N MET A 209 -18.16 24.19 -0.67
CA MET A 209 -18.96 23.01 -0.97
C MET A 209 -19.22 22.25 0.33
N THR A 210 -20.48 21.92 0.56
CA THR A 210 -20.90 21.03 1.64
C THR A 210 -21.68 19.86 1.08
N GLY A 211 -21.57 18.70 1.70
CA GLY A 211 -22.24 17.50 1.23
C GLY A 211 -22.08 16.36 2.19
N HIS A 212 -22.43 15.18 1.73
CA HIS A 212 -22.31 13.95 2.51
C HIS A 212 -22.09 12.75 1.60
N ALA A 213 -21.48 11.69 2.14
CA ALA A 213 -21.36 10.41 1.46
C ALA A 213 -22.74 9.88 1.04
N THR A 214 -22.81 9.11 -0.03
CA THR A 214 -24.08 8.55 -0.55
C THR A 214 -24.78 7.72 0.53
N GLY A 215 -26.07 8.00 0.73
CA GLY A 215 -26.90 7.34 1.72
C GLY A 215 -27.85 8.31 2.41
N ASP A 216 -28.44 7.89 3.55
CA ASP A 216 -29.26 8.75 4.38
C ASP A 216 -28.40 9.86 5.01
N PRO A 217 -28.69 11.14 4.77
CA PRO A 217 -27.90 12.23 5.33
C PRO A 217 -27.88 12.26 6.87
N SER A 218 -28.85 11.68 7.53
CA SER A 218 -28.86 11.59 9.00
C SER A 218 -27.91 10.54 9.56
N GLU A 219 -27.32 9.70 8.70
CA GLU A 219 -26.44 8.58 9.07
C GLU A 219 -25.10 8.57 8.29
N SER A 220 -24.92 9.51 7.36
CA SER A 220 -23.74 9.55 6.47
C SER A 220 -22.63 10.47 7.00
N ILE A 221 -21.39 10.23 6.56
CA ILE A 221 -20.27 11.15 6.76
C ILE A 221 -20.54 12.42 5.95
N HIS A 222 -20.52 13.57 6.63
CA HIS A 222 -20.64 14.90 6.04
C HIS A 222 -19.26 15.49 5.78
N PHE A 223 -19.16 16.45 4.86
CA PHE A 223 -17.93 17.17 4.59
C PHE A 223 -18.15 18.65 4.31
N ARG A 224 -17.09 19.42 4.50
CA ARG A 224 -16.98 20.82 4.07
C ARG A 224 -15.66 21.04 3.36
N THR A 225 -15.73 21.39 2.06
CA THR A 225 -14.60 21.84 1.26
C THR A 225 -14.64 23.34 1.14
N ILE A 226 -13.53 24.02 1.38
CA ILE A 226 -13.38 25.46 1.14
C ILE A 226 -12.27 25.65 0.11
N LEU A 227 -12.63 26.26 -1.01
CA LEU A 227 -11.71 26.74 -2.03
C LEU A 227 -11.54 28.23 -1.84
N CYS A 228 -10.37 28.67 -1.41
CA CYS A 228 -10.00 30.06 -1.22
C CYS A 228 -9.15 30.54 -2.40
N LEU A 229 -9.51 31.69 -2.96
CA LEU A 229 -8.84 32.33 -4.09
C LEU A 229 -7.98 33.52 -3.62
N VAL A 230 -6.77 33.59 -4.13
CA VAL A 230 -5.89 34.77 -4.08
C VAL A 230 -5.43 35.10 -5.50
N THR A 231 -5.66 36.31 -5.97
CA THR A 231 -5.29 36.71 -7.34
C THR A 231 -5.04 38.23 -7.44
N ASP A 232 -4.29 38.64 -8.46
CA ASP A 232 -4.11 40.00 -8.87
C ASP A 232 -5.13 40.49 -9.92
N GLY A 233 -6.05 39.56 -10.38
CA GLY A 233 -7.05 39.83 -11.40
C GLY A 233 -8.40 40.27 -10.88
N ASP A 234 -9.32 40.56 -11.82
CA ASP A 234 -10.70 40.89 -11.56
C ASP A 234 -11.52 39.60 -11.31
N VAL A 235 -12.31 39.59 -10.25
CA VAL A 235 -13.09 38.39 -9.86
C VAL A 235 -14.58 38.71 -9.86
N THR A 236 -15.37 37.83 -10.50
CA THR A 236 -16.84 37.81 -10.37
C THR A 236 -17.30 36.39 -10.01
N THR A 237 -18.49 36.25 -9.43
CA THR A 237 -18.96 34.99 -8.88
C THR A 237 -20.33 34.59 -9.47
N PRO A 238 -20.43 34.35 -10.80
CA PRO A 238 -21.69 33.91 -11.40
C PRO A 238 -22.01 32.45 -11.07
N ASP A 239 -23.27 32.14 -10.75
CA ASP A 239 -23.78 30.75 -10.68
C ASP A 239 -22.92 29.80 -9.83
N SER A 240 -22.54 30.19 -8.62
CA SER A 240 -21.66 29.41 -7.74
C SER A 240 -20.33 28.98 -8.42
N SER A 241 -19.75 29.86 -9.22
CA SER A 241 -18.43 29.68 -9.84
C SER A 241 -17.60 30.94 -9.69
N LEU A 242 -16.29 30.85 -9.91
CA LEU A 242 -15.40 32.03 -9.96
C LEU A 242 -15.05 32.31 -11.41
N MET A 243 -15.24 33.54 -11.83
CA MET A 243 -14.77 34.08 -13.11
C MET A 243 -13.61 35.01 -12.83
N ILE A 244 -12.43 34.73 -13.37
CA ILE A 244 -11.19 35.47 -13.18
C ILE A 244 -10.80 36.05 -14.51
N GLN A 245 -10.51 37.34 -14.54
CA GLN A 245 -10.05 38.08 -15.75
C GLN A 245 -8.84 38.93 -15.42
N ASN A 246 -8.02 39.20 -16.44
CA ASN A 246 -6.84 40.07 -16.33
C ASN A 246 -5.85 39.68 -15.24
N ALA A 247 -5.76 38.41 -14.89
CA ALA A 247 -4.83 37.94 -13.87
C ALA A 247 -3.49 37.48 -14.45
N SER A 248 -2.43 37.70 -13.71
CA SER A 248 -1.12 37.13 -13.99
C SER A 248 -0.68 36.07 -12.98
N ASP A 249 -1.33 36.06 -11.82
CA ASP A 249 -1.08 35.09 -10.74
C ASP A 249 -2.41 34.74 -10.05
N VAL A 250 -2.74 33.43 -10.03
CA VAL A 250 -3.94 32.91 -9.38
C VAL A 250 -3.51 31.77 -8.48
N VAL A 251 -3.84 31.85 -7.19
CA VAL A 251 -3.58 30.82 -6.20
C VAL A 251 -4.89 30.34 -5.60
N LEU A 252 -5.08 29.01 -5.58
CA LEU A 252 -6.20 28.35 -4.94
C LEU A 252 -5.68 27.54 -3.76
N TYR A 253 -6.27 27.72 -2.59
CA TYR A 253 -6.07 26.87 -1.42
C TYR A 253 -7.35 26.06 -1.19
N ILE A 254 -7.22 24.74 -1.19
CA ILE A 254 -8.34 23.82 -1.01
C ILE A 254 -8.12 23.08 0.29
N VAL A 255 -9.04 23.24 1.23
CA VAL A 255 -9.08 22.51 2.49
C VAL A 255 -10.36 21.69 2.55
N ASN A 256 -10.33 20.53 3.17
CA ASN A 256 -11.53 19.71 3.39
C ASN A 256 -11.44 19.02 4.75
N GLU A 257 -12.59 18.97 5.40
CA GLU A 257 -12.80 18.20 6.62
C GLU A 257 -14.09 17.40 6.55
N THR A 258 -14.09 16.22 7.16
CA THR A 258 -15.27 15.35 7.23
C THR A 258 -15.75 15.20 8.67
N SER A 259 -16.99 14.75 8.83
CA SER A 259 -17.54 14.42 10.15
C SER A 259 -17.09 13.07 10.69
N PHE A 260 -16.24 12.32 9.98
CA PHE A 260 -15.64 11.09 10.51
C PHE A 260 -14.85 11.38 11.79
N ASN A 261 -15.12 10.66 12.88
CA ASN A 261 -14.53 10.88 14.20
C ASN A 261 -14.06 9.58 14.85
N GLY A 262 -13.81 8.54 14.04
CA GLY A 262 -13.43 7.22 14.50
C GLY A 262 -14.42 6.14 14.10
N PHE A 263 -13.96 4.90 14.06
CA PHE A 263 -14.70 3.75 13.56
C PHE A 263 -15.97 3.41 14.36
N ASP A 264 -16.03 3.84 15.63
CA ASP A 264 -17.11 3.56 16.60
C ASP A 264 -18.01 4.77 16.86
N LYS A 265 -17.79 5.90 16.18
CA LYS A 265 -18.54 7.14 16.36
C LYS A 265 -19.54 7.38 15.23
N HIS A 266 -20.80 7.62 15.60
CA HIS A 266 -21.83 7.94 14.63
C HIS A 266 -21.52 9.28 13.93
N PRO A 267 -21.42 9.31 12.58
CA PRO A 267 -20.85 10.43 11.84
C PRO A 267 -21.61 11.74 11.96
N VAL A 268 -22.90 11.71 12.37
CA VAL A 268 -23.73 12.91 12.55
C VAL A 268 -23.89 13.28 14.02
N ARG A 269 -24.20 12.30 14.89
CA ARG A 269 -24.48 12.58 16.32
C ARG A 269 -23.22 12.76 17.16
N GLU A 270 -22.14 12.10 16.76
CA GLU A 270 -20.84 12.07 17.45
C GLU A 270 -19.71 12.49 16.50
N GLY A 271 -20.07 13.08 15.36
CA GLY A 271 -19.15 13.48 14.30
C GLY A 271 -18.16 14.56 14.74
N ALA A 272 -17.00 14.59 14.08
CA ALA A 272 -16.04 15.65 14.23
C ALA A 272 -16.66 17.01 13.84
N PRO A 273 -16.23 18.12 14.46
CA PRO A 273 -16.71 19.47 14.12
C PRO A 273 -16.08 19.95 12.79
N TYR A 274 -16.42 19.25 11.70
CA TYR A 274 -15.81 19.44 10.38
C TYR A 274 -15.98 20.84 9.80
N MET A 275 -17.06 21.52 10.14
CA MET A 275 -17.34 22.88 9.70
C MET A 275 -16.33 23.87 10.24
N GLU A 276 -16.02 23.76 11.54
CA GLU A 276 -15.06 24.57 12.26
C GLU A 276 -13.63 24.18 11.91
N ASN A 277 -13.37 22.88 11.79
CA ASN A 277 -12.04 22.36 11.44
C ASN A 277 -11.59 22.85 10.05
N ALA A 278 -12.45 22.77 9.03
CA ALA A 278 -12.16 23.28 7.68
C ALA A 278 -11.87 24.80 7.69
N ALA A 279 -12.64 25.58 8.47
CA ALA A 279 -12.40 27.00 8.63
C ALA A 279 -11.05 27.28 9.32
N ALA A 280 -10.69 26.51 10.35
CA ALA A 280 -9.43 26.65 11.05
C ALA A 280 -8.22 26.29 10.17
N ASP A 281 -8.33 25.24 9.35
CA ASP A 281 -7.29 24.87 8.39
C ASP A 281 -7.01 26.00 7.39
N LEU A 282 -8.08 26.57 6.82
CA LEU A 282 -7.94 27.72 5.93
C LEU A 282 -7.32 28.93 6.63
N GLN A 283 -7.72 29.21 7.87
CA GLN A 283 -7.12 30.33 8.65
C GLN A 283 -5.65 30.12 8.92
N ARG A 284 -5.18 28.88 9.13
CA ARG A 284 -3.76 28.56 9.26
C ARG A 284 -3.03 28.77 7.95
N ALA A 285 -3.57 28.26 6.84
CA ALA A 285 -2.99 28.39 5.51
C ALA A 285 -2.80 29.87 5.10
N ARG A 286 -3.79 30.73 5.39
CA ARG A 286 -3.76 32.18 5.07
C ARG A 286 -2.68 32.99 5.79
N ARG A 287 -2.04 32.41 6.80
CA ARG A 287 -0.91 33.08 7.49
C ARG A 287 0.40 32.96 6.70
N HIS A 288 0.40 32.17 5.64
CA HIS A 288 1.56 31.87 4.83
C HIS A 288 1.33 32.23 3.36
N THR A 289 2.38 32.64 2.71
CA THR A 289 2.43 32.77 1.26
C THR A 289 2.49 31.41 0.59
N PHE A 290 2.20 31.33 -0.71
CA PHE A 290 2.36 30.08 -1.47
C PHE A 290 3.79 29.51 -1.35
N ALA A 291 4.82 30.35 -1.41
CA ALA A 291 6.22 29.94 -1.27
C ALA A 291 6.50 29.34 0.11
N GLU A 292 6.02 29.96 1.19
CA GLU A 292 6.18 29.43 2.55
C GLU A 292 5.45 28.10 2.74
N LEU A 293 4.24 27.93 2.19
CA LEU A 293 3.50 26.66 2.22
C LEU A 293 4.26 25.58 1.44
N TYR A 294 4.84 25.95 0.29
CA TYR A 294 5.66 25.03 -0.50
C TYR A 294 6.93 24.61 0.25
N ASP A 295 7.64 25.54 0.88
CA ASP A 295 8.84 25.23 1.68
C ASP A 295 8.50 24.30 2.87
N ARG A 296 7.36 24.50 3.53
CA ARG A 296 6.86 23.65 4.62
C ARG A 296 6.51 22.25 4.12
N HIS A 297 5.83 22.17 2.98
CA HIS A 297 5.55 20.93 2.30
C HIS A 297 6.84 20.15 1.98
N LEU A 298 7.82 20.82 1.35
CA LEU A 298 9.12 20.22 1.02
C LEU A 298 9.86 19.71 2.26
N ALA A 299 9.90 20.52 3.32
CA ALA A 299 10.59 20.15 4.55
C ALA A 299 10.02 18.86 5.18
N ASP A 300 8.68 18.73 5.23
CA ASP A 300 8.01 17.54 5.73
C ASP A 300 8.23 16.33 4.80
N TYR A 301 7.94 16.50 3.53
CA TYR A 301 7.98 15.41 2.55
C TYR A 301 9.38 14.80 2.42
N ARG A 302 10.42 15.64 2.30
CA ARG A 302 11.81 15.22 2.14
C ARG A 302 12.39 14.50 3.35
N GLN A 303 11.84 14.73 4.55
CA GLN A 303 12.21 13.95 5.73
C GLN A 303 11.90 12.47 5.57
N LEU A 304 10.91 12.11 4.77
CA LEU A 304 10.56 10.72 4.46
C LEU A 304 11.19 10.26 3.14
N TYR A 305 10.91 10.97 2.06
CA TYR A 305 11.33 10.56 0.73
C TYR A 305 12.86 10.53 0.57
N GLY A 306 13.57 11.51 1.12
CA GLY A 306 15.02 11.66 1.00
C GLY A 306 15.86 10.57 1.70
N ARG A 307 15.25 9.70 2.52
CA ARG A 307 15.96 8.67 3.29
C ARG A 307 16.56 7.56 2.44
N VAL A 308 15.90 7.19 1.36
CA VAL A 308 16.34 6.10 0.48
C VAL A 308 16.60 6.61 -0.91
N LYS A 309 17.79 6.28 -1.42
CA LYS A 309 18.18 6.52 -2.80
C LYS A 309 18.61 5.22 -3.45
N ILE A 310 18.32 5.06 -4.72
CA ILE A 310 18.71 3.91 -5.53
C ILE A 310 19.32 4.39 -6.84
N ASN A 311 20.32 3.64 -7.34
CA ASN A 311 20.90 3.82 -8.66
C ASN A 311 21.25 2.43 -9.20
N LEU A 312 20.62 2.04 -10.30
CA LEU A 312 20.82 0.76 -11.01
C LEU A 312 21.64 0.94 -12.28
N GLY A 313 22.16 2.16 -12.50
CA GLY A 313 22.98 2.53 -13.64
C GLY A 313 22.83 4.02 -13.98
N LYS A 314 23.81 4.57 -14.67
CA LYS A 314 23.73 5.97 -15.09
C LYS A 314 22.74 6.11 -16.24
N PHE A 315 21.78 7.02 -16.06
CA PHE A 315 21.01 7.51 -17.17
C PHE A 315 21.94 8.29 -18.13
N PRO A 316 21.83 8.10 -19.45
CA PRO A 316 22.62 8.87 -20.39
C PRO A 316 22.32 10.37 -20.25
N ASP A 317 23.34 11.21 -20.35
CA ASP A 317 23.24 12.67 -20.21
C ASP A 317 22.04 13.25 -20.95
N GLY A 318 21.17 13.98 -20.25
CA GLY A 318 20.04 14.65 -20.84
C GLY A 318 18.78 14.69 -19.98
N THR A 319 17.71 15.22 -20.56
CA THR A 319 16.38 15.23 -19.96
C THR A 319 15.78 13.80 -20.01
N PRO A 320 15.22 13.27 -18.90
CA PRO A 320 14.56 11.98 -18.92
C PRO A 320 13.48 11.91 -20.02
N PRO A 321 13.34 10.77 -20.71
CA PRO A 321 12.29 10.59 -21.72
C PRO A 321 10.88 10.69 -21.13
N LEU A 322 9.87 10.72 -21.98
CA LEU A 322 8.47 10.66 -21.58
C LEU A 322 8.18 9.30 -20.93
N THR A 323 7.46 9.30 -19.83
CA THR A 323 7.22 8.11 -19.00
C THR A 323 6.41 7.04 -19.72
N ASP A 324 5.36 7.45 -20.44
CA ASP A 324 4.52 6.53 -21.22
C ASP A 324 5.29 5.92 -22.41
N THR A 325 6.22 6.66 -23.00
CA THR A 325 7.12 6.17 -24.05
C THR A 325 8.12 5.16 -23.49
N LEU A 326 8.72 5.44 -22.32
CA LEU A 326 9.60 4.49 -21.62
C LEU A 326 8.87 3.20 -21.29
N LEU A 327 7.68 3.31 -20.70
CA LEU A 327 6.89 2.16 -20.27
C LEU A 327 6.42 1.31 -21.45
N SER A 328 5.91 1.96 -22.51
CA SER A 328 5.42 1.24 -23.71
C SER A 328 6.55 0.56 -24.49
N GLY A 329 7.76 1.09 -24.40
CA GLY A 329 8.97 0.55 -25.02
C GLY A 329 9.83 -0.33 -24.09
N TYR A 330 9.40 -0.57 -22.86
CA TYR A 330 10.18 -1.31 -21.86
C TYR A 330 10.41 -2.78 -22.25
N THR A 331 11.66 -3.21 -22.20
CA THR A 331 12.06 -4.58 -22.54
C THR A 331 12.90 -5.24 -21.43
N GLY A 332 13.40 -4.47 -20.46
CA GLY A 332 14.39 -4.89 -19.48
C GLY A 332 15.85 -4.86 -20.01
N GLU A 333 16.04 -4.52 -21.28
CA GLU A 333 17.37 -4.44 -21.95
C GLU A 333 17.61 -3.09 -22.62
N GLY A 334 16.57 -2.24 -22.66
CA GLY A 334 16.60 -0.91 -23.25
C GLY A 334 17.47 0.07 -22.49
N ARG A 335 17.94 1.09 -23.19
CA ARG A 335 18.86 2.11 -22.65
C ARG A 335 18.26 2.93 -21.48
N GLY A 336 16.93 3.08 -21.44
CA GLY A 336 16.19 3.80 -20.40
C GLY A 336 15.60 2.90 -19.31
N ASP A 337 15.71 1.58 -19.46
CA ASP A 337 14.97 0.63 -18.64
C ASP A 337 15.40 0.66 -17.17
N ARG A 338 16.70 0.80 -16.89
CA ARG A 338 17.21 0.96 -15.50
C ARG A 338 16.62 2.20 -14.82
N TYR A 339 16.46 3.30 -15.57
CA TYR A 339 15.83 4.50 -15.05
C TYR A 339 14.34 4.28 -14.74
N LEU A 340 13.59 3.60 -15.62
CA LEU A 340 12.19 3.27 -15.35
C LEU A 340 12.04 2.36 -14.12
N GLU A 341 12.94 1.40 -13.93
CA GLU A 341 12.97 0.52 -12.75
C GLU A 341 13.23 1.29 -11.46
N GLU A 342 14.20 2.23 -11.47
CA GLU A 342 14.45 3.15 -10.35
C GLU A 342 13.24 4.06 -10.07
N LEU A 343 12.66 4.61 -11.13
CA LEU A 343 11.50 5.50 -11.06
C LEU A 343 10.29 4.79 -10.45
N TYR A 344 10.01 3.55 -10.89
CA TYR A 344 8.91 2.75 -10.36
C TYR A 344 9.10 2.41 -8.88
N PHE A 345 10.32 2.03 -8.47
CA PHE A 345 10.67 1.81 -7.07
C PHE A 345 10.41 3.06 -6.22
N GLN A 346 10.88 4.23 -6.67
CA GLN A 346 10.70 5.48 -5.93
C GLN A 346 9.25 5.98 -6.00
N PHE A 347 8.52 5.65 -7.06
CA PHE A 347 7.10 5.98 -7.18
C PHE A 347 6.26 5.23 -6.14
N GLY A 348 6.52 3.94 -5.88
CA GLY A 348 5.84 3.22 -4.80
C GLY A 348 6.10 3.84 -3.42
N ARG A 349 7.33 4.30 -3.14
CA ARG A 349 7.63 5.07 -1.92
C ARG A 349 6.85 6.39 -1.86
N TYR A 350 6.80 7.11 -2.97
CA TYR A 350 6.01 8.32 -3.12
C TYR A 350 4.54 8.09 -2.82
N LEU A 351 3.94 7.06 -3.41
CA LEU A 351 2.53 6.72 -3.23
C LEU A 351 2.20 6.41 -1.76
N LEU A 352 3.06 5.68 -1.06
CA LEU A 352 2.85 5.35 0.35
C LEU A 352 2.91 6.59 1.26
N ILE A 353 3.88 7.49 1.04
CA ILE A 353 3.98 8.77 1.77
C ILE A 353 2.73 9.62 1.52
N SER A 354 2.24 9.63 0.27
CA SER A 354 1.14 10.50 -0.17
C SER A 354 -0.24 9.97 0.21
N SER A 355 -0.39 8.66 0.55
CA SER A 355 -1.69 8.03 0.83
C SER A 355 -1.90 7.58 2.27
N SER A 356 -0.85 7.50 3.12
CA SER A 356 -0.94 6.84 4.42
C SER A 356 -0.34 7.67 5.55
N ARG A 357 -1.09 8.70 6.02
CA ARG A 357 -0.67 9.57 7.14
C ARG A 357 -1.82 9.95 8.09
N THR A 358 -3.04 9.50 7.83
CA THR A 358 -4.23 9.78 8.67
C THR A 358 -4.34 8.72 9.78
N PRO A 359 -4.31 9.09 11.07
CA PRO A 359 -4.39 8.13 12.17
C PRO A 359 -5.61 7.22 12.07
N GLY A 360 -5.41 5.90 12.11
CA GLY A 360 -6.47 4.89 12.08
C GLY A 360 -7.13 4.66 10.72
N VAL A 361 -6.69 5.38 9.68
CA VAL A 361 -7.23 5.26 8.31
C VAL A 361 -6.07 4.99 7.35
N PRO A 362 -5.73 3.71 7.10
CA PRO A 362 -4.63 3.34 6.23
C PRO A 362 -4.95 3.58 4.75
N ALA A 363 -3.95 3.44 3.87
CA ALA A 363 -4.15 3.42 2.43
C ALA A 363 -5.10 2.28 2.05
N ASN A 364 -6.20 2.60 1.36
CA ASN A 364 -7.20 1.63 0.90
C ASN A 364 -6.78 0.95 -0.41
N LEU A 365 -7.68 0.20 -1.05
CA LEU A 365 -7.39 -0.55 -2.27
C LEU A 365 -6.94 0.34 -3.45
N GLN A 366 -7.38 1.61 -3.48
CA GLN A 366 -6.89 2.64 -4.40
C GLN A 366 -5.86 3.61 -3.75
N GLY A 367 -5.34 3.26 -2.60
CA GLY A 367 -4.50 4.14 -1.78
C GLY A 367 -5.28 5.32 -1.23
N LEU A 368 -5.43 6.36 -2.02
CA LEU A 368 -6.15 7.58 -1.71
C LEU A 368 -7.00 8.05 -2.91
N TRP A 369 -6.70 7.56 -4.12
CA TRP A 369 -7.15 8.18 -5.37
C TRP A 369 -8.24 7.38 -6.07
N THR A 370 -9.43 7.96 -6.21
CA THR A 370 -10.52 7.45 -7.02
C THR A 370 -11.32 8.59 -7.66
N PRO A 371 -11.64 8.52 -8.96
CA PRO A 371 -12.60 9.42 -9.59
C PRO A 371 -14.02 8.83 -9.57
N HIS A 372 -14.20 7.57 -9.13
CA HIS A 372 -15.44 6.81 -9.28
C HIS A 372 -16.32 6.90 -8.05
N LEU A 373 -17.61 7.23 -8.23
CA LEU A 373 -18.60 7.20 -7.16
C LEU A 373 -18.71 5.82 -6.49
N TRP A 374 -18.63 4.77 -7.30
CA TRP A 374 -18.62 3.39 -6.87
C TRP A 374 -17.26 2.77 -7.24
N SER A 375 -16.31 2.91 -6.35
CA SER A 375 -14.97 2.39 -6.54
C SER A 375 -14.98 0.88 -6.78
N PRO A 376 -14.12 0.35 -7.68
CA PRO A 376 -13.91 -1.09 -7.84
C PRO A 376 -13.65 -1.75 -6.49
N TRP A 377 -14.26 -2.92 -6.27
CA TRP A 377 -14.21 -3.63 -4.96
C TRP A 377 -14.51 -2.74 -3.76
N ARG A 378 -15.38 -1.73 -3.95
CA ARG A 378 -15.77 -0.74 -2.93
C ARG A 378 -14.64 0.19 -2.46
N GLY A 379 -13.42 0.07 -3.02
CA GLY A 379 -12.23 0.75 -2.52
C GLY A 379 -11.92 0.39 -1.07
N ASN A 380 -12.27 -0.83 -0.65
CA ASN A 380 -12.24 -1.24 0.75
C ASN A 380 -10.84 -1.66 1.22
N TYR A 381 -10.76 -2.16 2.45
CA TYR A 381 -9.57 -2.81 3.00
C TYR A 381 -9.73 -4.31 2.82
N THR A 382 -9.14 -4.86 1.76
CA THR A 382 -9.11 -6.30 1.54
C THR A 382 -7.90 -6.88 2.27
N VAL A 383 -8.16 -7.69 3.31
CA VAL A 383 -7.15 -8.21 4.25
C VAL A 383 -6.85 -9.70 4.02
N ASN A 384 -6.96 -10.15 2.79
CA ASN A 384 -6.49 -11.46 2.38
C ASN A 384 -5.22 -11.39 1.50
N ILE A 385 -4.70 -10.20 1.25
CA ILE A 385 -3.42 -9.85 0.62
C ILE A 385 -3.23 -8.32 0.48
N ASN A 386 -4.22 -7.58 -0.04
CA ASN A 386 -4.03 -6.24 -0.60
C ASN A 386 -3.58 -5.23 0.45
N LEU A 387 -4.25 -5.18 1.61
CA LEU A 387 -3.85 -4.26 2.68
C LEU A 387 -2.50 -4.64 3.28
N GLU A 388 -2.21 -5.91 3.42
CA GLU A 388 -0.90 -6.41 3.86
C GLU A 388 0.20 -5.96 2.89
N GLU A 389 -0.01 -6.14 1.58
CA GLU A 389 0.94 -5.78 0.53
C GLU A 389 1.20 -4.27 0.48
N ASN A 390 0.18 -3.44 0.76
CA ASN A 390 0.34 -1.99 0.84
C ASN A 390 1.44 -1.57 1.82
N TYR A 391 1.69 -2.35 2.87
CA TYR A 391 2.65 -2.01 3.92
C TYR A 391 3.95 -2.80 3.89
N TRP A 392 4.13 -3.73 2.96
CA TRP A 392 5.40 -4.47 2.83
C TRP A 392 6.63 -3.58 2.66
N PRO A 393 6.61 -2.48 1.88
CA PRO A 393 7.77 -1.61 1.76
C PRO A 393 7.96 -0.65 2.94
N ALA A 394 6.95 -0.44 3.79
CA ALA A 394 6.94 0.62 4.80
C ALA A 394 8.19 0.62 5.70
N PHE A 395 8.64 -0.55 6.12
CA PHE A 395 9.77 -0.65 7.04
C PHE A 395 11.09 -0.72 6.29
N VAL A 396 11.26 -1.68 5.38
CA VAL A 396 12.52 -1.89 4.65
C VAL A 396 12.90 -0.68 3.80
N ALA A 397 11.93 0.02 3.21
CA ALA A 397 12.16 1.24 2.44
C ALA A 397 12.18 2.53 3.30
N ASN A 398 12.36 2.41 4.63
CA ASN A 398 12.56 3.49 5.61
C ASN A 398 11.42 4.52 5.68
N LEU A 399 10.19 4.04 5.73
CA LEU A 399 8.95 4.81 5.81
C LEU A 399 8.09 4.38 7.01
N VAL A 400 8.71 4.11 8.15
CA VAL A 400 8.04 3.56 9.37
C VAL A 400 6.81 4.36 9.78
N GLU A 401 6.85 5.68 9.62
CA GLU A 401 5.77 6.59 10.02
C GLU A 401 4.48 6.36 9.20
N THR A 402 4.60 5.90 7.96
CA THR A 402 3.45 5.63 7.10
C THR A 402 2.65 4.41 7.55
N ALA A 403 3.19 3.56 8.43
CA ALA A 403 2.47 2.44 9.02
C ALA A 403 1.66 2.81 10.28
N ARG A 404 1.80 4.03 10.83
CA ARG A 404 1.01 4.46 12.01
C ARG A 404 -0.51 4.42 11.79
N PRO A 405 -1.04 4.79 10.60
CA PRO A 405 -2.46 4.62 10.33
C PRO A 405 -2.93 3.18 10.48
N LEU A 406 -2.12 2.21 10.04
CA LEU A 406 -2.42 0.79 10.15
C LEU A 406 -2.46 0.31 11.61
N ASP A 407 -1.57 0.79 12.49
CA ASP A 407 -1.59 0.42 13.91
C ASP A 407 -2.97 0.74 14.54
N GLY A 408 -3.48 1.95 14.32
CA GLY A 408 -4.78 2.37 14.82
C GLY A 408 -5.93 1.59 14.20
N PHE A 409 -5.82 1.24 12.92
CA PHE A 409 -6.82 0.44 12.22
C PHE A 409 -6.87 -1.01 12.76
N VAL A 410 -5.72 -1.65 12.98
CA VAL A 410 -5.66 -3.00 13.60
C VAL A 410 -6.24 -2.98 15.02
N ALA A 411 -6.02 -1.92 15.78
CA ALA A 411 -6.65 -1.76 17.09
C ALA A 411 -8.18 -1.67 16.98
N ALA A 412 -8.70 -0.95 15.97
CA ALA A 412 -10.13 -0.87 15.69
C ALA A 412 -10.71 -2.23 15.25
N LEU A 413 -9.99 -2.95 14.35
CA LEU A 413 -10.35 -4.32 13.98
C LEU A 413 -10.41 -5.24 15.21
N ALA A 414 -9.46 -5.13 16.13
CA ALA A 414 -9.46 -5.93 17.34
C ALA A 414 -10.65 -5.62 18.25
N ALA A 415 -11.09 -4.37 18.33
CA ALA A 415 -12.27 -4.00 19.10
C ALA A 415 -13.55 -4.63 18.54
N ASN A 416 -13.80 -4.48 17.25
CA ASN A 416 -14.96 -5.07 16.58
C ASN A 416 -14.83 -6.60 16.41
N GLY A 417 -13.63 -7.09 16.19
CA GLY A 417 -13.34 -8.48 15.95
C GLY A 417 -13.64 -9.41 17.12
N ARG A 418 -13.73 -8.89 18.34
CA ARG A 418 -14.23 -9.66 19.52
C ARG A 418 -15.70 -10.04 19.34
N HIS A 419 -16.49 -9.13 18.78
CA HIS A 419 -17.91 -9.39 18.48
C HIS A 419 -18.04 -10.40 17.34
N SER A 420 -17.22 -10.29 16.30
CA SER A 420 -17.21 -11.26 15.21
C SER A 420 -16.75 -12.65 15.68
N ALA A 421 -15.73 -12.74 16.52
CA ALA A 421 -15.28 -14.01 17.12
C ALA A 421 -16.42 -14.69 17.88
N LYS A 422 -17.20 -13.95 18.65
CA LYS A 422 -18.33 -14.46 19.40
C LYS A 422 -19.51 -14.80 18.49
N ASN A 423 -19.97 -13.86 17.68
CA ASN A 423 -21.22 -13.97 16.92
C ASN A 423 -21.14 -15.03 15.81
N TYR A 424 -20.02 -15.08 15.08
CA TYR A 424 -19.86 -15.95 13.93
C TYR A 424 -19.13 -17.27 14.23
N TYR A 425 -18.34 -17.34 15.32
CA TYR A 425 -17.52 -18.51 15.62
C TYR A 425 -17.73 -19.08 17.02
N GLY A 426 -18.50 -18.40 17.89
CA GLY A 426 -18.79 -18.84 19.26
C GLY A 426 -17.58 -18.77 20.20
N ILE A 427 -16.62 -17.89 19.91
CA ILE A 427 -15.37 -17.75 20.66
C ILE A 427 -15.40 -16.46 21.46
N ASP A 428 -15.31 -16.54 22.79
CA ASP A 428 -15.33 -15.39 23.71
C ASP A 428 -13.93 -14.84 24.00
N GLU A 429 -12.86 -15.47 23.53
CA GLU A 429 -11.47 -15.06 23.75
C GLU A 429 -10.81 -14.57 22.47
N GLY A 430 -10.13 -13.42 22.55
CA GLY A 430 -9.41 -12.86 21.41
C GLY A 430 -10.31 -12.15 20.40
N TRP A 431 -9.83 -12.02 19.18
CA TRP A 431 -10.51 -11.32 18.09
C TRP A 431 -10.12 -11.89 16.73
N CYS A 432 -11.00 -11.75 15.74
CA CYS A 432 -10.74 -12.10 14.37
C CYS A 432 -11.24 -11.01 13.42
N SER A 433 -10.73 -10.99 12.21
CA SER A 433 -11.27 -10.25 11.09
C SER A 433 -11.31 -11.14 9.86
N SER A 434 -12.41 -11.09 9.15
CA SER A 434 -12.57 -11.77 7.87
C SER A 434 -11.83 -11.01 6.76
N HIS A 435 -11.96 -11.45 5.51
CA HIS A 435 -11.13 -10.97 4.41
C HIS A 435 -11.35 -9.52 3.98
N ASN A 436 -12.48 -8.89 4.32
CA ASN A 436 -12.81 -7.50 3.98
C ASN A 436 -13.08 -6.65 5.20
N SER A 437 -12.75 -5.38 5.09
CA SER A 437 -13.06 -4.35 6.06
C SER A 437 -13.29 -3.00 5.38
N ASP A 438 -13.63 -1.99 6.17
CA ASP A 438 -13.85 -0.60 5.73
C ASP A 438 -13.45 0.38 6.83
N ILE A 439 -13.74 1.67 6.65
CA ILE A 439 -13.39 2.72 7.63
C ILE A 439 -14.04 2.49 9.01
N TRP A 440 -15.14 1.72 9.07
CA TRP A 440 -15.85 1.36 10.31
C TRP A 440 -15.25 0.13 10.99
N ALA A 441 -14.11 -0.34 10.49
CA ALA A 441 -13.41 -1.53 11.00
C ALA A 441 -14.34 -2.77 11.07
N MET A 442 -15.09 -3.02 10.01
CA MET A 442 -15.94 -4.21 9.86
C MET A 442 -15.06 -5.45 9.88
N THR A 443 -15.49 -6.52 10.58
CA THR A 443 -14.70 -7.74 10.78
C THR A 443 -15.45 -9.05 10.49
N ASN A 444 -16.76 -8.98 10.22
CA ASN A 444 -17.60 -10.15 9.96
C ASN A 444 -17.26 -10.80 8.61
N PRO A 445 -17.57 -12.11 8.44
CA PRO A 445 -17.64 -12.71 7.12
C PRO A 445 -18.64 -11.96 6.26
N VAL A 446 -18.27 -11.66 5.02
CA VAL A 446 -19.13 -10.93 4.08
C VAL A 446 -20.00 -11.88 3.26
N GLY A 447 -20.70 -11.36 2.24
CA GLY A 447 -21.38 -12.16 1.23
C GLY A 447 -22.90 -12.23 1.35
N GLU A 448 -23.50 -11.61 2.37
CA GLU A 448 -24.97 -11.43 2.49
C GLU A 448 -25.75 -12.75 2.36
N LYS A 449 -25.18 -13.86 2.82
CA LYS A 449 -25.72 -15.24 2.78
C LYS A 449 -25.91 -15.81 1.37
N ARG A 450 -25.13 -15.32 0.38
CA ARG A 450 -25.27 -15.71 -1.03
C ARG A 450 -23.95 -15.81 -1.81
N GLU A 451 -22.87 -15.19 -1.32
CA GLU A 451 -21.62 -15.17 -2.04
C GLU A 451 -20.77 -16.41 -1.73
N SER A 452 -19.86 -16.73 -2.63
CA SER A 452 -19.06 -17.95 -2.54
C SER A 452 -18.09 -17.94 -1.36
N PRO A 453 -17.98 -19.08 -0.62
CA PRO A 453 -17.22 -19.13 0.64
C PRO A 453 -15.71 -18.99 0.51
N GLU A 454 -15.08 -19.29 -0.65
CA GLU A 454 -13.62 -19.26 -0.83
C GLU A 454 -13.01 -17.89 -0.53
N TRP A 455 -13.80 -16.83 -0.69
CA TRP A 455 -13.38 -15.46 -0.35
C TRP A 455 -14.19 -14.86 0.80
N SER A 456 -15.52 -15.11 0.88
CA SER A 456 -16.39 -14.42 1.82
C SER A 456 -16.29 -14.89 3.26
N ASN A 457 -15.96 -16.16 3.48
CA ASN A 457 -16.01 -16.81 4.81
C ASN A 457 -14.65 -16.96 5.50
N TRP A 458 -13.54 -16.55 4.86
CA TRP A 458 -12.23 -16.67 5.45
C TRP A 458 -12.04 -15.70 6.64
N ASN A 459 -11.58 -16.25 7.79
CA ASN A 459 -11.60 -15.53 9.09
C ASN A 459 -10.21 -15.19 9.66
N LEU A 460 -9.13 -15.36 8.90
CA LEU A 460 -7.76 -15.15 9.38
C LEU A 460 -7.10 -13.86 8.85
N GLY A 461 -7.85 -12.96 8.23
CA GLY A 461 -7.33 -11.67 7.79
C GLY A 461 -6.70 -10.87 8.95
N GLY A 462 -7.39 -10.80 10.09
CA GLY A 462 -6.83 -10.13 11.28
C GLY A 462 -5.56 -10.81 11.81
N ALA A 463 -5.52 -12.13 11.80
CA ALA A 463 -4.35 -12.91 12.23
C ALA A 463 -3.15 -12.74 11.30
N TRP A 464 -3.39 -12.53 10.00
CA TRP A 464 -2.32 -12.19 9.07
C TRP A 464 -1.84 -10.75 9.25
N LEU A 465 -2.78 -9.80 9.18
CA LEU A 465 -2.47 -8.37 9.21
C LEU A 465 -1.71 -7.94 10.48
N VAL A 466 -2.06 -8.51 11.63
CA VAL A 466 -1.42 -8.15 12.92
C VAL A 466 0.09 -8.44 12.95
N ASN A 467 0.59 -9.37 12.13
CA ASN A 467 2.03 -9.63 12.00
C ASN A 467 2.80 -8.42 11.45
N THR A 468 2.14 -7.48 10.77
CA THR A 468 2.76 -6.21 10.34
C THR A 468 3.22 -5.35 11.53
N LEU A 469 2.53 -5.46 12.68
CA LEU A 469 2.94 -4.77 13.90
C LEU A 469 4.23 -5.36 14.49
N TRP A 470 4.37 -6.68 14.42
CA TRP A 470 5.62 -7.37 14.77
C TRP A 470 6.77 -6.94 13.86
N GLU A 471 6.54 -6.86 12.55
CA GLU A 471 7.53 -6.36 11.59
C GLU A 471 8.00 -4.95 11.94
N ARG A 472 7.07 -4.05 12.29
CA ARG A 472 7.46 -2.71 12.76
C ARG A 472 8.41 -2.78 13.96
N TYR A 473 8.12 -3.62 14.96
CA TYR A 473 9.04 -3.83 16.09
C TYR A 473 10.40 -4.36 15.61
N GLN A 474 10.41 -5.34 14.73
CA GLN A 474 11.66 -5.93 14.19
C GLN A 474 12.58 -4.89 13.55
N PHE A 475 12.02 -3.93 12.82
CA PHE A 475 12.80 -2.86 12.18
C PHE A 475 13.13 -1.69 13.11
N THR A 476 12.32 -1.42 14.13
CA THR A 476 12.51 -0.25 15.01
C THR A 476 13.19 -0.58 16.33
N GLN A 477 13.02 -1.80 16.80
CA GLN A 477 13.44 -2.26 18.14
C GLN A 477 12.81 -1.44 19.27
N ASP A 478 11.63 -0.85 19.05
CA ASP A 478 10.89 -0.09 20.02
C ASP A 478 10.09 -1.02 20.96
N THR A 479 10.66 -1.34 22.11
CA THR A 479 10.04 -2.23 23.11
C THR A 479 8.83 -1.60 23.80
N THR A 480 8.72 -0.26 23.84
CA THR A 480 7.53 0.42 24.33
C THR A 480 6.37 0.19 23.38
N TYR A 481 6.59 0.39 22.08
CA TYR A 481 5.60 0.07 21.04
C TYR A 481 5.20 -1.41 21.10
N LEU A 482 6.16 -2.32 21.23
CA LEU A 482 5.89 -3.76 21.35
C LEU A 482 4.96 -4.04 22.53
N ARG A 483 5.28 -3.52 23.71
CA ARG A 483 4.51 -3.76 24.94
C ARG A 483 3.11 -3.15 24.92
N GLU A 484 2.99 -1.91 24.46
CA GLU A 484 1.76 -1.13 24.59
C GLU A 484 0.80 -1.30 23.40
N MET A 485 1.31 -1.61 22.21
CA MET A 485 0.51 -1.69 20.97
C MET A 485 0.56 -3.08 20.33
N ALA A 486 1.72 -3.54 19.88
CA ALA A 486 1.82 -4.72 19.04
C ALA A 486 1.44 -6.02 19.79
N TYR A 487 2.06 -6.28 20.93
CA TYR A 487 1.88 -7.53 21.66
C TYR A 487 0.44 -7.77 22.14
N PRO A 488 -0.29 -6.80 22.75
CA PRO A 488 -1.68 -7.02 23.14
C PRO A 488 -2.59 -7.40 21.97
N LEU A 489 -2.37 -6.80 20.80
CA LEU A 489 -3.15 -7.10 19.59
C LEU A 489 -2.79 -8.46 18.99
N MET A 490 -1.49 -8.79 18.93
CA MET A 490 -1.00 -10.11 18.49
C MET A 490 -1.50 -11.21 19.41
N LYS A 491 -1.38 -11.04 20.73
CA LYS A 491 -1.87 -11.99 21.72
C LYS A 491 -3.37 -12.22 21.59
N GLY A 492 -4.15 -11.15 21.37
CA GLY A 492 -5.58 -11.26 21.12
C GLY A 492 -5.93 -12.10 19.90
N ALA A 493 -5.27 -11.85 18.76
CA ALA A 493 -5.44 -12.66 17.55
C ALA A 493 -4.97 -14.12 17.75
N ALA A 494 -3.84 -14.33 18.43
CA ALA A 494 -3.34 -15.66 18.76
C ALA A 494 -4.30 -16.44 19.68
N ARG A 495 -4.96 -15.78 20.64
CA ARG A 495 -6.00 -16.39 21.49
C ARG A 495 -7.21 -16.85 20.68
N PHE A 496 -7.68 -16.04 19.73
CA PHE A 496 -8.72 -16.51 18.80
C PHE A 496 -8.26 -17.72 18.02
N CYS A 497 -7.08 -17.69 17.42
CA CYS A 497 -6.54 -18.82 16.66
C CYS A 497 -6.43 -20.09 17.53
N LEU A 498 -5.97 -19.96 18.78
CA LEU A 498 -5.84 -21.07 19.72
C LEU A 498 -7.21 -21.73 20.01
N ARG A 499 -8.29 -20.93 20.08
CA ARG A 499 -9.67 -21.43 20.27
C ARG A 499 -10.31 -21.94 18.99
N TRP A 500 -9.87 -21.43 17.84
CA TRP A 500 -10.36 -21.87 16.53
C TRP A 500 -9.78 -23.22 16.09
N LEU A 501 -8.54 -23.50 16.50
CA LEU A 501 -7.90 -24.80 16.29
C LEU A 501 -8.68 -25.91 16.99
N ILE A 502 -8.87 -27.02 16.29
CA ILE A 502 -9.48 -28.25 16.83
C ILE A 502 -8.55 -29.44 16.64
N GLU A 503 -8.71 -30.46 17.45
CA GLU A 503 -8.02 -31.71 17.25
C GLU A 503 -8.57 -32.43 16.02
N ASN A 504 -7.67 -32.91 15.18
CA ASN A 504 -8.05 -33.67 13.98
C ASN A 504 -8.69 -35.02 14.40
N PRO A 505 -9.95 -35.26 14.03
CA PRO A 505 -10.63 -36.50 14.45
C PRO A 505 -9.98 -37.79 13.87
N TYR A 506 -9.22 -37.64 12.79
CA TYR A 506 -8.55 -38.77 12.12
C TYR A 506 -7.09 -38.95 12.52
N ARG A 507 -6.50 -37.96 13.18
CA ARG A 507 -5.09 -37.95 13.63
C ARG A 507 -4.98 -37.36 15.04
N PRO A 508 -5.20 -38.18 16.09
CA PRO A 508 -5.09 -37.70 17.47
C PRO A 508 -3.75 -37.00 17.74
N GLY A 509 -3.81 -35.86 18.39
CA GLY A 509 -2.65 -35.05 18.70
C GLY A 509 -2.32 -33.98 17.65
N GLU A 510 -2.91 -34.02 16.47
CA GLU A 510 -2.75 -33.00 15.42
C GLU A 510 -3.82 -31.90 15.53
N LEU A 511 -3.43 -30.64 15.38
CA LEU A 511 -4.35 -29.50 15.37
C LEU A 511 -4.54 -28.96 13.95
N ILE A 512 -5.80 -28.69 13.59
CA ILE A 512 -6.24 -28.16 12.31
C ILE A 512 -7.29 -27.07 12.50
N THR A 513 -7.54 -26.27 11.45
CA THR A 513 -8.70 -25.37 11.37
C THR A 513 -9.87 -26.07 10.67
N ALA A 514 -11.11 -25.85 11.15
CA ALA A 514 -12.33 -26.29 10.50
C ALA A 514 -13.54 -25.42 10.90
N PRO A 515 -14.31 -24.87 9.95
CA PRO A 515 -13.98 -24.83 8.52
C PRO A 515 -12.71 -24.07 8.19
N SER A 516 -12.19 -24.28 6.99
CA SER A 516 -11.03 -23.60 6.40
C SER A 516 -11.30 -23.36 4.92
N THR A 517 -10.57 -22.43 4.34
CA THR A 517 -10.50 -22.19 2.89
C THR A 517 -9.10 -21.67 2.54
N SER A 518 -8.71 -21.72 1.30
CA SER A 518 -7.50 -21.04 0.81
C SER A 518 -7.93 -19.88 -0.11
N PRO A 519 -7.98 -18.65 0.40
CA PRO A 519 -8.46 -17.53 -0.42
C PRO A 519 -7.56 -17.32 -1.64
N GLU A 520 -8.12 -17.14 -2.82
CA GLU A 520 -9.53 -17.30 -3.21
C GLU A 520 -9.64 -18.46 -4.20
N ASN A 521 -8.93 -19.56 -3.95
CA ASN A 521 -8.89 -20.74 -4.83
C ASN A 521 -9.93 -21.81 -4.40
N GLU A 522 -10.19 -22.72 -5.27
CA GLU A 522 -11.13 -23.83 -5.11
C GLU A 522 -10.41 -25.15 -5.38
N TYR A 523 -10.87 -26.22 -4.78
CA TYR A 523 -10.27 -27.55 -4.93
C TYR A 523 -11.12 -28.49 -5.76
N LEU A 524 -10.46 -29.52 -6.30
CA LEU A 524 -11.10 -30.66 -6.95
C LEU A 524 -10.70 -31.94 -6.20
N THR A 525 -11.67 -32.56 -5.52
CA THR A 525 -11.42 -33.81 -4.79
C THR A 525 -11.14 -34.98 -5.73
N ASP A 526 -10.52 -36.06 -5.21
CA ASP A 526 -10.30 -37.28 -5.99
C ASP A 526 -11.63 -37.96 -6.44
N LYS A 527 -12.75 -37.60 -5.78
CA LYS A 527 -14.11 -38.03 -6.16
C LYS A 527 -14.78 -37.12 -7.19
N GLY A 528 -14.09 -36.05 -7.64
CA GLY A 528 -14.57 -35.12 -8.66
C GLY A 528 -15.50 -34.02 -8.14
N TYR A 529 -15.56 -33.79 -6.82
CA TYR A 529 -16.27 -32.63 -6.27
C TYR A 529 -15.41 -31.36 -6.38
N HIS A 530 -15.98 -30.30 -6.92
CA HIS A 530 -15.43 -28.96 -6.96
C HIS A 530 -15.97 -28.18 -5.76
N GLY A 531 -15.11 -27.75 -4.85
CA GLY A 531 -15.51 -27.17 -3.57
C GLY A 531 -14.65 -26.00 -3.11
N THR A 532 -15.18 -25.30 -2.10
CA THR A 532 -14.59 -24.08 -1.53
C THR A 532 -14.20 -24.25 -0.06
N THR A 533 -15.02 -24.97 0.72
CA THR A 533 -14.84 -25.18 2.16
C THR A 533 -14.16 -26.52 2.45
N CYS A 534 -13.06 -26.47 3.18
CA CYS A 534 -12.30 -27.62 3.60
C CYS A 534 -11.98 -27.58 5.11
N TYR A 535 -11.03 -28.38 5.55
CA TYR A 535 -10.38 -28.26 6.85
C TYR A 535 -8.86 -28.34 6.70
N GLY A 536 -8.13 -27.73 7.63
CA GLY A 536 -6.67 -27.81 7.70
C GLY A 536 -5.95 -27.23 6.48
N GLY A 537 -6.52 -26.22 5.82
CA GLY A 537 -5.87 -25.55 4.69
C GLY A 537 -4.51 -24.97 5.06
N THR A 538 -3.53 -25.10 4.18
CA THR A 538 -2.15 -24.71 4.45
C THR A 538 -2.03 -23.20 4.70
N ALA A 539 -2.83 -22.37 4.04
CA ALA A 539 -2.85 -20.92 4.25
C ALA A 539 -3.17 -20.55 5.71
N ASP A 540 -4.23 -21.15 6.26
CA ASP A 540 -4.62 -20.94 7.66
C ASP A 540 -3.50 -21.33 8.62
N LEU A 541 -2.95 -22.52 8.45
CA LEU A 541 -1.93 -23.05 9.34
C LEU A 541 -0.59 -22.28 9.23
N ALA A 542 -0.27 -21.77 8.03
CA ALA A 542 0.88 -20.92 7.81
C ALA A 542 0.77 -19.58 8.59
N ILE A 543 -0.39 -18.94 8.52
CA ILE A 543 -0.67 -17.67 9.22
C ILE A 543 -0.63 -17.90 10.73
N ILE A 544 -1.29 -18.95 11.23
CA ILE A 544 -1.32 -19.29 12.65
C ILE A 544 0.10 -19.59 13.15
N ARG A 545 0.88 -20.34 12.39
CA ARG A 545 2.28 -20.65 12.71
C ARG A 545 3.14 -19.37 12.81
N GLU A 546 3.05 -18.49 11.83
CA GLU A 546 3.78 -17.23 11.86
C GLU A 546 3.38 -16.35 13.05
N LEU A 547 2.07 -16.21 13.30
CA LEU A 547 1.56 -15.44 14.44
C LEU A 547 2.01 -16.03 15.78
N PHE A 548 1.96 -17.34 15.94
CA PHE A 548 2.39 -18.01 17.18
C PHE A 548 3.88 -17.84 17.41
N LEU A 549 4.73 -18.02 16.39
CA LEU A 549 6.17 -17.80 16.48
C LEU A 549 6.49 -16.35 16.87
N ASN A 550 5.83 -15.38 16.22
CA ASN A 550 6.05 -13.96 16.50
C ASN A 550 5.54 -13.57 17.91
N THR A 551 4.41 -14.14 18.34
CA THR A 551 3.86 -13.91 19.69
C THR A 551 4.77 -14.49 20.75
N LEU A 552 5.27 -15.72 20.58
CA LEU A 552 6.24 -16.34 21.51
C LEU A 552 7.55 -15.54 21.59
N ALA A 553 8.05 -15.03 20.46
CA ALA A 553 9.23 -14.16 20.44
C ALA A 553 8.98 -12.85 21.20
N ALA A 554 7.80 -12.24 21.05
CA ALA A 554 7.40 -11.07 21.80
C ALA A 554 7.31 -11.35 23.31
N GLU A 555 6.75 -12.49 23.70
CA GLU A 555 6.65 -12.95 25.08
C GLU A 555 8.01 -13.14 25.73
N GLU A 556 8.96 -13.73 25.01
CA GLU A 556 10.34 -13.88 25.49
C GLU A 556 10.99 -12.51 25.76
N ILE A 557 10.83 -11.56 24.84
CA ILE A 557 11.36 -10.19 25.00
C ILE A 557 10.72 -9.46 26.17
N LEU A 558 9.41 -9.66 26.39
CA LEU A 558 8.64 -8.97 27.43
C LEU A 558 8.66 -9.70 28.77
N GLY A 559 9.10 -10.95 28.81
CA GLY A 559 9.12 -11.80 30.01
C GLY A 559 7.74 -12.33 30.42
N GLU A 560 6.85 -12.61 29.46
CA GLU A 560 5.44 -13.02 29.67
C GLU A 560 5.13 -14.35 28.96
N PRO A 561 5.72 -15.50 29.31
CA PRO A 561 5.59 -16.75 28.57
C PRO A 561 4.16 -17.33 28.59
N ASP A 562 3.72 -17.89 27.44
CA ASP A 562 2.44 -18.59 27.26
C ASP A 562 2.66 -20.03 26.76
N GLU A 563 2.55 -21.00 27.66
CA GLU A 563 2.73 -22.41 27.36
C GLU A 563 1.66 -22.95 26.41
N GLY A 564 0.47 -22.36 26.40
CA GLY A 564 -0.64 -22.82 25.53
C GLY A 564 -0.35 -22.59 24.04
N ILE A 565 0.22 -21.44 23.68
CA ILE A 565 0.63 -21.13 22.30
C ILE A 565 1.76 -22.07 21.86
N ARG A 566 2.76 -22.31 22.72
CA ARG A 566 3.88 -23.22 22.42
C ARG A 566 3.41 -24.66 22.17
N ALA A 567 2.57 -25.17 23.06
CA ALA A 567 2.02 -26.51 22.92
C ALA A 567 1.15 -26.69 21.68
N ALA A 568 0.38 -25.67 21.29
CA ALA A 568 -0.40 -25.70 20.06
C ALA A 568 0.48 -25.66 18.81
N LEU A 569 1.52 -24.82 18.81
CA LEU A 569 2.46 -24.69 17.70
C LEU A 569 3.13 -26.02 17.34
N GLU A 570 3.51 -26.81 18.35
CA GLU A 570 4.14 -28.14 18.17
C GLU A 570 3.18 -29.17 17.57
N ARG A 571 1.87 -28.95 17.69
CA ARG A 571 0.82 -29.87 17.24
C ARG A 571 0.18 -29.46 15.92
N LEU A 572 0.49 -28.28 15.37
CA LEU A 572 -0.08 -27.83 14.09
C LEU A 572 0.26 -28.82 12.98
N HIS A 573 -0.74 -29.16 12.16
CA HIS A 573 -0.50 -29.95 10.96
C HIS A 573 0.66 -29.37 10.15
N PRO A 574 1.67 -30.19 9.77
CA PRO A 574 2.87 -29.69 9.09
C PRO A 574 2.60 -29.38 7.61
N TYR A 575 3.50 -28.60 7.00
CA TYR A 575 3.53 -28.53 5.54
C TYR A 575 3.76 -29.91 4.92
N THR A 576 3.08 -30.20 3.83
CA THR A 576 3.23 -31.42 3.06
C THR A 576 3.58 -31.11 1.60
N VAL A 577 4.31 -32.02 0.97
CA VAL A 577 4.70 -31.94 -0.45
C VAL A 577 3.81 -32.90 -1.23
N GLY A 578 3.16 -32.37 -2.25
CA GLY A 578 2.24 -33.11 -3.11
C GLY A 578 2.94 -33.98 -4.16
N ARG A 579 2.16 -34.75 -4.91
CA ARG A 579 2.59 -35.57 -6.06
C ARG A 579 3.32 -34.78 -7.13
N GLY A 580 2.95 -33.50 -7.30
CA GLY A 580 3.57 -32.57 -8.24
C GLY A 580 4.94 -32.06 -7.82
N GLY A 581 5.37 -32.37 -6.59
CA GLY A 581 6.57 -31.82 -5.97
C GLY A 581 6.40 -30.41 -5.42
N ASP A 582 5.19 -29.89 -5.42
CA ASP A 582 4.76 -28.60 -4.90
C ASP A 582 4.32 -28.68 -3.45
N LEU A 583 4.13 -27.54 -2.79
CA LEU A 583 3.48 -27.48 -1.46
C LEU A 583 1.98 -27.69 -1.63
N ASN A 584 1.42 -28.62 -0.86
CA ASN A 584 -0.03 -28.81 -0.84
C ASN A 584 -0.71 -27.53 -0.33
N GLU A 585 -1.67 -27.03 -1.10
CA GLU A 585 -2.56 -25.92 -0.71
C GLU A 585 -3.64 -26.39 0.26
N TRP A 586 -4.10 -27.63 0.06
CA TRP A 586 -5.18 -28.30 0.81
C TRP A 586 -4.63 -29.31 1.80
N TYR A 587 -5.47 -29.75 2.76
CA TYR A 587 -5.09 -30.79 3.70
C TYR A 587 -4.73 -32.12 3.00
N TYR A 588 -5.48 -32.46 1.96
CA TYR A 588 -5.19 -33.59 1.07
C TYR A 588 -4.43 -33.07 -0.17
N ASP A 589 -3.75 -33.99 -0.86
CA ASP A 589 -3.07 -33.74 -2.13
C ASP A 589 -4.09 -33.66 -3.28
N TRP A 590 -5.06 -32.74 -3.16
CA TRP A 590 -6.05 -32.44 -4.17
C TRP A 590 -5.52 -31.53 -5.25
N ASN A 591 -6.13 -31.56 -6.43
CA ASN A 591 -5.83 -30.61 -7.47
C ASN A 591 -6.54 -29.27 -7.18
N ASP A 592 -5.93 -28.20 -7.59
CA ASP A 592 -6.60 -26.90 -7.70
C ASP A 592 -7.64 -26.93 -8.83
N TRP A 593 -8.79 -26.30 -8.62
CA TRP A 593 -9.74 -26.06 -9.69
C TRP A 593 -9.14 -25.10 -10.73
N ASP A 594 -8.51 -24.01 -10.27
CA ASP A 594 -7.68 -23.15 -11.09
C ASP A 594 -6.19 -23.26 -10.69
N PRO A 595 -5.42 -24.14 -11.37
CA PRO A 595 -4.02 -24.34 -11.04
C PRO A 595 -3.12 -23.12 -11.29
N ARG A 596 -3.65 -22.09 -11.98
CA ARG A 596 -2.97 -20.82 -12.22
C ARG A 596 -3.59 -19.66 -11.47
N HIS A 597 -4.40 -19.94 -10.48
CA HIS A 597 -5.05 -18.91 -9.66
C HIS A 597 -4.04 -17.87 -9.18
N ARG A 598 -4.49 -16.62 -9.16
CA ARG A 598 -3.64 -15.47 -8.80
C ARG A 598 -3.15 -15.48 -7.35
N HIS A 599 -3.91 -16.08 -6.42
CA HIS A 599 -3.49 -16.20 -5.02
C HIS A 599 -2.47 -17.31 -4.80
N GLN A 600 -1.54 -17.06 -3.85
CA GLN A 600 -0.54 -18.02 -3.36
C GLN A 600 -0.60 -18.10 -1.85
N SER A 601 -1.80 -18.19 -1.29
CA SER A 601 -2.06 -18.07 0.15
C SER A 601 -1.29 -19.09 0.99
N HIS A 602 -1.07 -20.30 0.49
CA HIS A 602 -0.25 -21.33 1.14
C HIS A 602 1.27 -21.05 1.15
N LEU A 603 1.74 -20.01 0.43
CA LEU A 603 3.14 -19.56 0.44
C LEU A 603 3.39 -18.39 1.41
N ILE A 604 2.41 -17.99 2.21
CA ILE A 604 2.55 -16.90 3.19
C ILE A 604 3.73 -17.13 4.14
N GLY A 605 4.02 -18.38 4.53
CA GLY A 605 5.18 -18.71 5.36
C GLY A 605 6.54 -18.47 4.71
N LEU A 606 6.60 -18.33 3.38
CA LEU A 606 7.79 -17.92 2.65
C LEU A 606 7.92 -16.41 2.60
N TYR A 607 6.85 -15.71 2.20
CA TYR A 607 6.74 -14.26 2.20
C TYR A 607 5.26 -13.81 2.28
N PRO A 608 4.89 -12.85 3.15
CA PRO A 608 5.75 -12.02 4.01
C PRO A 608 6.30 -12.75 5.24
N GLY A 609 5.74 -13.90 5.61
CA GLY A 609 6.26 -14.75 6.66
C GLY A 609 7.73 -15.13 6.45
N ARG A 610 8.34 -15.71 7.48
CA ARG A 610 9.78 -16.03 7.47
C ARG A 610 10.09 -17.45 7.92
N HIS A 611 9.10 -18.17 8.45
CA HIS A 611 9.36 -19.48 9.05
C HIS A 611 9.76 -20.56 8.03
N LEU A 612 9.47 -20.38 6.72
CA LEU A 612 9.97 -21.28 5.68
C LEU A 612 11.39 -20.91 5.19
N ALA A 613 11.76 -19.63 5.12
CA ALA A 613 13.03 -19.21 4.54
C ALA A 613 13.94 -18.42 5.48
N GLY A 614 13.43 -17.44 6.20
CA GLY A 614 14.23 -16.54 7.04
C GLY A 614 14.78 -17.25 8.27
N VAL A 615 13.91 -17.59 9.19
CA VAL A 615 14.28 -18.21 10.49
C VAL A 615 14.95 -19.57 10.29
N ALA A 616 14.43 -20.34 9.36
CA ALA A 616 14.95 -21.67 9.05
C ALA A 616 16.37 -21.69 8.53
N ARG A 617 16.77 -20.69 7.73
CA ARG A 617 18.15 -20.62 7.18
C ARG A 617 19.18 -20.20 8.20
N TRP A 618 18.79 -19.36 9.15
CA TRP A 618 19.78 -18.61 9.94
C TRP A 618 19.73 -18.87 11.43
N SER A 619 18.57 -19.21 12.00
CA SER A 619 18.42 -19.30 13.47
C SER A 619 18.64 -20.70 14.04
N GLY A 620 18.48 -21.76 13.25
CA GLY A 620 18.49 -23.12 13.80
C GLY A 620 17.38 -23.41 14.79
N ASN A 621 16.30 -22.58 14.81
CA ASN A 621 15.16 -22.78 15.70
C ASN A 621 14.43 -24.09 15.34
N PRO A 622 14.34 -25.07 16.27
CA PRO A 622 13.71 -26.37 16.00
C PRO A 622 12.20 -26.29 15.73
N LEU A 623 11.54 -25.18 16.10
CA LEU A 623 10.12 -24.95 15.81
C LEU A 623 9.85 -24.47 14.39
N CYS A 624 10.88 -24.13 13.65
CA CYS A 624 10.81 -23.68 12.25
C CYS A 624 11.14 -24.85 11.33
N GLN A 625 10.31 -25.08 10.33
CA GLN A 625 10.49 -26.17 9.36
C GLN A 625 11.50 -25.75 8.27
N GLY A 626 12.76 -25.58 8.64
CA GLY A 626 13.85 -25.18 7.73
C GLY A 626 14.28 -26.22 6.72
N ASP A 627 13.38 -26.98 6.18
CA ASP A 627 13.70 -28.05 5.24
C ASP A 627 13.88 -27.51 3.82
N SER A 628 15.04 -27.79 3.23
CA SER A 628 15.33 -27.46 1.83
C SER A 628 14.36 -28.10 0.85
N SER A 629 13.65 -29.18 1.25
CA SER A 629 12.60 -29.80 0.44
C SER A 629 11.38 -28.90 0.33
N LEU A 630 10.97 -28.24 1.42
CA LEU A 630 9.85 -27.28 1.41
C LEU A 630 10.16 -26.04 0.58
N LEU A 631 11.39 -25.54 0.60
CA LEU A 631 11.80 -24.42 -0.27
C LEU A 631 11.77 -24.80 -1.76
N ARG A 632 12.22 -26.03 -2.10
CA ARG A 632 12.08 -26.53 -3.47
C ARG A 632 10.63 -26.71 -3.87
N ALA A 633 9.81 -27.22 -2.97
CA ALA A 633 8.36 -27.37 -3.21
C ALA A 633 7.66 -26.03 -3.40
N ALA A 634 8.01 -25.01 -2.62
CA ALA A 634 7.52 -23.64 -2.82
C ALA A 634 7.92 -23.07 -4.19
N GLY A 635 9.17 -23.27 -4.62
CA GLY A 635 9.60 -22.92 -5.98
C GLY A 635 8.80 -23.67 -7.05
N ARG A 636 8.57 -24.97 -6.83
CA ARG A 636 7.75 -25.78 -7.75
C ARG A 636 6.29 -25.29 -7.81
N THR A 637 5.70 -24.90 -6.68
CA THR A 637 4.37 -24.25 -6.65
C THR A 637 4.33 -23.02 -7.56
N LEU A 638 5.31 -22.13 -7.41
CA LEU A 638 5.38 -20.90 -8.24
C LEU A 638 5.54 -21.21 -9.73
N GLU A 639 6.30 -22.24 -10.09
CA GLU A 639 6.42 -22.70 -11.49
C GLU A 639 5.07 -23.19 -12.03
N LEU A 640 4.33 -23.97 -11.26
CA LEU A 640 3.01 -24.50 -11.67
C LEU A 640 1.95 -23.42 -11.78
N LYS A 641 1.95 -22.44 -10.88
CA LYS A 641 1.07 -21.26 -10.99
C LYS A 641 1.34 -20.42 -12.25
N GLY A 642 2.51 -20.57 -12.88
CA GLY A 642 2.87 -19.92 -14.15
C GLY A 642 3.18 -18.44 -14.03
N ASP A 643 3.28 -17.76 -15.16
CA ASP A 643 3.78 -16.38 -15.21
C ASP A 643 2.68 -15.33 -15.41
N GLU A 644 1.52 -15.70 -15.92
CA GLU A 644 0.42 -14.77 -16.20
C GLU A 644 -0.44 -14.56 -14.95
N THR A 645 -0.60 -13.32 -14.51
CA THR A 645 -1.38 -12.98 -13.30
C THR A 645 -1.68 -11.47 -13.23
N THR A 646 -2.33 -11.02 -12.15
CA THR A 646 -2.70 -9.63 -11.89
C THR A 646 -1.54 -8.83 -11.28
N GLY A 647 -1.70 -7.50 -11.14
CA GLY A 647 -0.65 -6.61 -10.66
C GLY A 647 -0.11 -6.98 -9.28
N TRP A 648 -0.95 -7.02 -8.22
CA TRP A 648 -0.51 -7.37 -6.87
C TRP A 648 0.07 -8.79 -6.78
N SER A 649 -0.50 -9.73 -7.52
CA SER A 649 0.02 -11.09 -7.53
C SER A 649 1.41 -11.17 -8.19
N THR A 650 1.67 -10.33 -9.19
CA THR A 650 3.01 -10.14 -9.77
C THR A 650 3.95 -9.56 -8.73
N GLY A 651 3.53 -8.53 -7.99
CA GLY A 651 4.27 -7.94 -6.87
C GLY A 651 4.64 -8.98 -5.81
N TRP A 652 3.67 -9.81 -5.40
CA TRP A 652 3.92 -10.90 -4.45
C TRP A 652 4.93 -11.92 -4.97
N ARG A 653 4.84 -12.33 -6.24
CA ARG A 653 5.75 -13.31 -6.86
C ARG A 653 7.19 -12.80 -6.94
N ILE A 654 7.42 -11.48 -7.12
CA ILE A 654 8.76 -10.89 -7.04
C ILE A 654 9.38 -11.20 -5.67
N ASN A 655 8.62 -10.93 -4.60
CA ASN A 655 9.06 -11.15 -3.22
C ASN A 655 9.29 -12.64 -2.91
N LEU A 656 8.40 -13.52 -3.35
CA LEU A 656 8.52 -14.97 -3.16
C LEU A 656 9.76 -15.54 -3.85
N TRP A 657 10.02 -15.18 -5.11
CA TRP A 657 11.22 -15.61 -5.83
C TRP A 657 12.50 -15.00 -5.24
N ALA A 658 12.46 -13.74 -4.77
CA ALA A 658 13.59 -13.14 -4.07
C ALA A 658 13.93 -13.92 -2.79
N ARG A 659 12.92 -14.38 -2.02
CA ARG A 659 13.12 -15.22 -0.82
C ARG A 659 13.70 -16.59 -1.13
N LEU A 660 13.46 -17.12 -2.30
CA LEU A 660 14.09 -18.34 -2.79
C LEU A 660 15.53 -18.11 -3.30
N HIS A 661 16.01 -16.87 -3.36
CA HIS A 661 17.28 -16.43 -3.94
C HIS A 661 17.37 -16.63 -5.47
N GLU A 662 16.22 -16.67 -6.13
CA GLU A 662 16.11 -16.82 -7.58
C GLU A 662 16.00 -15.45 -8.25
N GLY A 663 17.13 -14.71 -8.29
CA GLY A 663 17.22 -13.33 -8.76
C GLY A 663 16.69 -13.11 -10.18
N GLU A 664 16.98 -14.02 -11.12
CA GLU A 664 16.49 -13.93 -12.48
C GLU A 664 14.96 -14.13 -12.57
N ARG A 665 14.39 -15.02 -11.74
CA ARG A 665 12.94 -15.23 -11.66
C ARG A 665 12.25 -14.03 -11.01
N ALA A 666 12.80 -13.49 -9.92
CA ALA A 666 12.29 -12.28 -9.29
C ALA A 666 12.30 -11.10 -10.29
N TYR A 667 13.39 -10.91 -11.02
CA TYR A 667 13.52 -9.88 -12.03
C TYR A 667 12.60 -10.11 -13.24
N HIS A 668 12.37 -11.34 -13.65
CA HIS A 668 11.38 -11.66 -14.67
C HIS A 668 9.99 -11.15 -14.28
N PHE A 669 9.56 -11.36 -13.03
CA PHE A 669 8.28 -10.83 -12.54
C PHE A 669 8.29 -9.30 -12.36
N TYR A 670 9.42 -8.70 -11.98
CA TYR A 670 9.54 -7.24 -11.96
C TYR A 670 9.37 -6.64 -13.36
N ARG A 671 9.94 -7.26 -14.37
CA ARG A 671 9.72 -6.87 -15.78
C ARG A 671 8.25 -7.05 -16.20
N LYS A 672 7.59 -8.11 -15.75
CA LYS A 672 6.14 -8.30 -16.03
C LYS A 672 5.29 -7.23 -15.35
N LEU A 673 5.63 -6.82 -14.14
CA LEU A 673 4.96 -5.73 -13.45
C LEU A 673 5.07 -4.42 -14.25
N LEU A 674 6.20 -4.18 -14.92
CA LEU A 674 6.43 -3.03 -15.81
C LEU A 674 5.87 -3.22 -17.24
N THR A 675 5.01 -4.19 -17.47
CA THR A 675 4.30 -4.34 -18.73
C THR A 675 3.26 -3.24 -18.89
N TYR A 676 3.32 -2.52 -20.01
CA TYR A 676 2.33 -1.47 -20.31
C TYR A 676 0.91 -2.03 -20.42
N VAL A 677 -0.03 -1.40 -19.75
CA VAL A 677 -1.48 -1.68 -19.81
C VAL A 677 -2.20 -0.42 -20.27
N SER A 678 -3.13 -0.56 -21.21
CA SER A 678 -3.95 0.56 -21.68
C SER A 678 -4.92 1.02 -20.59
N PRO A 679 -5.26 2.32 -20.52
CA PRO A 679 -6.33 2.80 -19.65
C PRO A 679 -7.61 1.98 -19.80
N ASP A 680 -8.35 1.81 -18.69
CA ASP A 680 -9.52 0.91 -18.69
C ASP A 680 -10.61 1.32 -19.68
N ALA A 681 -10.83 2.61 -19.86
CA ALA A 681 -11.79 3.15 -20.81
C ALA A 681 -11.26 3.27 -22.25
N TYR A 682 -9.97 2.96 -22.49
CA TYR A 682 -9.42 2.99 -23.83
C TYR A 682 -9.95 1.82 -24.68
N ASP A 683 -10.48 2.12 -25.87
CA ASP A 683 -11.05 1.13 -26.80
C ASP A 683 -10.37 1.12 -28.18
N GLY A 684 -9.18 1.74 -28.28
CA GLY A 684 -8.40 1.79 -29.52
C GLY A 684 -7.83 0.44 -29.98
N PRO A 685 -7.27 0.37 -31.20
CA PRO A 685 -6.85 -0.87 -31.83
C PRO A 685 -5.70 -1.60 -31.14
N ASP A 686 -4.85 -0.86 -30.39
CA ASP A 686 -3.68 -1.40 -29.69
C ASP A 686 -3.94 -1.61 -28.20
N ARG A 687 -5.20 -1.84 -27.81
CA ARG A 687 -5.60 -2.05 -26.43
C ARG A 687 -4.89 -3.24 -25.82
N ARG A 688 -4.16 -2.99 -24.70
CA ARG A 688 -3.46 -4.02 -23.93
C ARG A 688 -4.13 -4.18 -22.59
N ARG A 689 -4.50 -5.40 -22.21
CA ARG A 689 -5.09 -5.76 -20.93
C ARG A 689 -4.36 -6.94 -20.33
N SER A 690 -3.76 -6.74 -19.16
CA SER A 690 -3.10 -7.78 -18.36
C SER A 690 -2.88 -7.22 -16.97
N GLY A 691 -2.35 -7.99 -16.03
CA GLY A 691 -1.65 -7.41 -14.89
C GLY A 691 -0.40 -6.66 -15.39
N GLY A 692 -0.10 -5.51 -14.83
CA GLY A 692 1.03 -4.69 -15.25
C GLY A 692 0.96 -3.26 -14.73
N THR A 693 1.29 -2.30 -15.59
CA THR A 693 1.41 -0.89 -15.20
C THR A 693 0.71 0.04 -16.20
N TYR A 694 -0.11 0.94 -15.70
CA TYR A 694 -0.77 1.99 -16.47
C TYR A 694 0.18 3.13 -16.86
N PRO A 695 -0.20 4.00 -17.83
CA PRO A 695 0.67 5.08 -18.31
C PRO A 695 1.23 6.02 -17.23
N ASN A 696 0.51 6.23 -16.12
CA ASN A 696 0.93 7.05 -14.99
C ASN A 696 1.69 6.28 -13.91
N LEU A 697 2.12 5.08 -14.21
CA LEU A 697 2.80 4.12 -13.34
C LEU A 697 1.92 3.55 -12.20
N PHE A 698 0.63 3.76 -12.18
CA PHE A 698 -0.27 3.01 -11.31
C PHE A 698 -0.28 1.52 -11.68
N ASP A 699 -0.38 0.67 -10.66
CA ASP A 699 -0.52 -0.77 -10.86
C ASP A 699 -1.84 -1.14 -11.53
N ALA A 700 -1.78 -2.07 -12.44
CA ALA A 700 -2.94 -2.59 -13.15
C ALA A 700 -3.29 -4.00 -12.69
N HIS A 701 -4.41 -4.11 -11.97
CA HIS A 701 -5.04 -5.43 -11.75
C HIS A 701 -5.62 -6.01 -13.06
N PRO A 702 -6.30 -5.35 -14.05
CA PRO A 702 -7.16 -4.17 -14.10
C PRO A 702 -8.55 -4.41 -13.46
N PRO A 703 -9.30 -3.38 -12.98
CA PRO A 703 -8.90 -1.98 -12.90
C PRO A 703 -7.82 -1.72 -11.83
N PHE A 704 -7.42 -0.44 -11.67
CA PHE A 704 -6.40 0.02 -10.74
C PHE A 704 -6.60 -0.51 -9.31
N GLN A 705 -5.52 -1.08 -8.77
CA GLN A 705 -5.30 -1.37 -7.36
C GLN A 705 -3.87 -0.93 -7.02
N ILE A 706 -3.65 -0.32 -5.85
CA ILE A 706 -2.34 0.27 -5.53
C ILE A 706 -1.31 -0.73 -4.99
N ASP A 707 -1.76 -1.87 -4.54
CA ASP A 707 -0.97 -2.89 -3.85
C ASP A 707 0.23 -3.40 -4.66
N GLY A 708 0.07 -3.64 -5.98
CA GLY A 708 1.17 -4.04 -6.84
C GLY A 708 2.30 -3.00 -6.93
N ASN A 709 2.00 -1.70 -6.82
CA ASN A 709 3.04 -0.68 -6.70
C ASN A 709 3.90 -0.90 -5.45
N PHE A 710 3.27 -1.21 -4.32
CA PHE A 710 3.95 -1.43 -3.05
C PHE A 710 4.67 -2.78 -3.02
N GLY A 711 4.04 -3.84 -3.53
CA GLY A 711 4.65 -5.16 -3.69
C GLY A 711 5.89 -5.13 -4.56
N GLY A 712 5.86 -4.37 -5.67
CA GLY A 712 7.03 -4.17 -6.54
C GLY A 712 8.18 -3.44 -5.82
N THR A 713 7.87 -2.39 -5.05
CA THR A 713 8.88 -1.67 -4.25
C THR A 713 9.48 -2.58 -3.16
N ALA A 714 8.67 -3.35 -2.45
CA ALA A 714 9.14 -4.33 -1.47
C ALA A 714 10.00 -5.41 -2.14
N GLY A 715 9.59 -5.89 -3.33
CA GLY A 715 10.31 -6.88 -4.11
C GLY A 715 11.72 -6.45 -4.49
N VAL A 716 11.90 -5.21 -4.94
CA VAL A 716 13.24 -4.64 -5.18
C VAL A 716 14.08 -4.64 -3.91
N CYS A 717 13.49 -4.26 -2.76
CA CYS A 717 14.19 -4.34 -1.48
C CYS A 717 14.64 -5.77 -1.15
N GLU A 718 13.75 -6.78 -1.28
CA GLU A 718 14.06 -8.18 -1.02
C GLU A 718 15.12 -8.76 -1.99
N MET A 719 15.15 -8.30 -3.24
CA MET A 719 16.20 -8.67 -4.19
C MET A 719 17.56 -8.11 -3.79
N LEU A 720 17.61 -6.90 -3.23
CA LEU A 720 18.84 -6.21 -2.85
C LEU A 720 19.33 -6.55 -1.44
N MET A 721 18.41 -6.74 -0.49
CA MET A 721 18.76 -6.98 0.91
C MET A 721 17.68 -7.77 1.63
N GLN A 722 18.05 -8.82 2.32
CA GLN A 722 17.20 -9.56 3.24
C GLN A 722 17.79 -9.50 4.66
N SER A 723 16.93 -9.56 5.67
CA SER A 723 17.37 -9.57 7.07
C SER A 723 16.45 -10.43 7.93
N SER A 724 17.02 -11.18 8.87
CA SER A 724 16.32 -12.00 9.86
C SER A 724 17.29 -12.43 10.97
N ASP A 725 16.80 -12.50 12.22
CA ASP A 725 17.49 -13.10 13.37
C ASP A 725 18.98 -12.70 13.56
N GLY A 726 19.25 -11.40 13.49
CA GLY A 726 20.61 -10.86 13.67
C GLY A 726 21.50 -11.06 12.46
N CYS A 727 20.94 -11.44 11.30
CA CYS A 727 21.65 -11.57 10.03
C CYS A 727 21.13 -10.55 9.01
N ILE A 728 22.02 -10.01 8.21
CA ILE A 728 21.72 -9.19 7.03
C ILE A 728 22.46 -9.78 5.84
N GLU A 729 21.72 -10.08 4.78
CA GLU A 729 22.27 -10.58 3.52
C GLU A 729 22.15 -9.51 2.44
N LEU A 730 23.26 -9.16 1.82
CA LEU A 730 23.34 -8.19 0.74
C LEU A 730 23.38 -8.91 -0.61
N LEU A 731 22.54 -8.45 -1.54
CA LEU A 731 22.39 -8.97 -2.89
C LEU A 731 21.97 -10.46 -2.95
N PRO A 732 20.99 -10.91 -2.11
CA PRO A 732 20.59 -12.32 -2.08
C PRO A 732 19.97 -12.80 -3.39
N ALA A 733 19.32 -11.92 -4.14
CA ALA A 733 18.59 -12.24 -5.38
C ALA A 733 18.84 -11.21 -6.48
N LEU A 734 20.12 -10.83 -6.67
CA LEU A 734 20.50 -9.84 -7.67
C LEU A 734 20.49 -10.42 -9.10
N PRO A 735 19.71 -9.83 -10.04
CA PRO A 735 19.72 -10.27 -11.43
C PRO A 735 20.99 -9.83 -12.20
N GLU A 736 21.28 -10.49 -13.32
CA GLU A 736 22.40 -10.11 -14.20
C GLU A 736 22.28 -8.68 -14.74
N ALA A 737 21.05 -8.26 -14.99
CA ALA A 737 20.74 -6.94 -15.50
C ALA A 737 21.19 -5.79 -14.55
N TRP A 738 21.28 -6.06 -13.25
CA TRP A 738 21.75 -5.09 -12.24
C TRP A 738 23.21 -5.39 -11.85
N SER A 739 24.09 -5.50 -12.84
CA SER A 739 25.48 -5.85 -12.63
C SER A 739 26.27 -4.86 -11.78
N GLU A 740 25.85 -3.60 -11.76
CA GLU A 740 26.38 -2.52 -10.91
C GLU A 740 25.23 -1.65 -10.38
N GLY A 741 25.47 -1.01 -9.25
CA GLY A 741 24.50 -0.10 -8.67
C GLY A 741 24.86 0.30 -7.24
N ALA A 742 23.94 1.05 -6.64
CA ALA A 742 24.04 1.49 -5.27
C ALA A 742 22.65 1.72 -4.67
N VAL A 743 22.52 1.45 -3.39
CA VAL A 743 21.34 1.79 -2.59
C VAL A 743 21.79 2.38 -1.26
N SER A 744 21.05 3.37 -0.76
CA SER A 744 21.32 3.97 0.54
C SER A 744 20.05 4.09 1.38
N GLY A 745 20.20 3.89 2.69
CA GLY A 745 19.18 4.19 3.68
C GLY A 745 18.10 3.13 3.88
N LEU A 746 18.25 1.91 3.33
CA LEU A 746 17.33 0.80 3.64
C LEU A 746 17.40 0.44 5.12
N LEU A 747 16.29 0.03 5.70
CA LEU A 747 16.30 -0.52 7.06
C LEU A 747 16.36 -2.04 7.03
N ALA A 748 17.09 -2.61 7.97
CA ALA A 748 17.12 -4.03 8.23
C ALA A 748 16.60 -4.32 9.64
N ARG A 749 16.04 -5.53 9.83
CA ARG A 749 15.56 -6.00 11.13
C ARG A 749 16.71 -6.01 12.13
N GLY A 750 16.39 -5.71 13.40
CA GLY A 750 17.37 -5.48 14.45
C GLY A 750 17.74 -4.00 14.63
N GLY A 751 17.10 -3.08 13.90
CA GLY A 751 17.32 -1.64 14.04
C GLY A 751 18.57 -1.13 13.33
N TYR A 752 18.81 -1.58 12.10
CA TYR A 752 19.96 -1.14 11.29
C TYR A 752 19.49 -0.31 10.09
N GLU A 753 20.26 0.74 9.77
CA GLU A 753 20.21 1.43 8.48
C GLU A 753 21.40 0.98 7.64
N VAL A 754 21.13 0.54 6.41
CA VAL A 754 22.10 -0.10 5.53
C VAL A 754 22.18 0.63 4.20
N SER A 755 23.41 0.86 3.75
CA SER A 755 23.72 1.42 2.43
C SER A 755 24.88 0.62 1.82
N PHE A 756 24.83 0.34 0.51
CA PHE A 756 25.90 -0.41 -0.15
C PHE A 756 25.97 -0.11 -1.64
N LYS A 757 27.18 -0.38 -2.19
CA LYS A 757 27.48 -0.28 -3.63
C LYS A 757 27.97 -1.62 -4.12
N TRP A 758 27.63 -1.95 -5.35
CA TRP A 758 28.11 -3.16 -6.00
C TRP A 758 28.59 -2.88 -7.43
N ALA A 759 29.48 -3.71 -7.91
CA ALA A 759 29.92 -3.75 -9.30
C ALA A 759 30.32 -5.18 -9.65
N SER A 760 30.05 -5.61 -10.88
CA SER A 760 30.21 -6.98 -11.33
C SER A 760 29.51 -7.98 -10.40
N ARG A 761 28.30 -7.61 -9.95
CA ARG A 761 27.43 -8.38 -9.05
C ARG A 761 28.04 -8.69 -7.68
N LYS A 762 29.04 -7.92 -7.24
CA LYS A 762 29.70 -8.07 -5.94
C LYS A 762 29.65 -6.79 -5.14
N VAL A 763 29.29 -6.89 -3.88
CA VAL A 763 29.35 -5.76 -2.94
C VAL A 763 30.80 -5.25 -2.91
N ARG A 764 30.98 -3.95 -3.10
CA ARG A 764 32.29 -3.25 -3.10
C ARG A 764 32.53 -2.47 -1.84
N SER A 765 31.45 -1.89 -1.32
CA SER A 765 31.47 -1.17 -0.05
C SER A 765 30.08 -1.16 0.56
N TYR A 766 30.01 -1.09 1.88
CA TYR A 766 28.78 -0.94 2.61
C TYR A 766 28.96 -0.05 3.83
N ARG A 767 27.87 0.53 4.30
CA ARG A 767 27.75 1.31 5.50
C ARG A 767 26.58 0.78 6.32
N ILE A 768 26.77 0.55 7.61
CA ILE A 768 25.72 0.16 8.55
C ILE A 768 25.70 1.15 9.70
N VAL A 769 24.51 1.57 10.10
CA VAL A 769 24.27 2.35 11.31
C VAL A 769 23.39 1.53 12.24
N ALA A 770 23.84 1.25 13.45
CA ALA A 770 23.05 0.55 14.45
C ALA A 770 22.25 1.56 15.30
N LYS A 771 20.95 1.31 15.50
CA LYS A 771 20.12 2.11 16.41
C LYS A 771 20.38 1.76 17.87
N ASN A 772 20.73 0.50 18.15
CA ASN A 772 20.94 -0.04 19.50
C ASN A 772 22.28 -0.77 19.57
N ASP A 773 22.76 -1.02 20.82
CA ASP A 773 23.87 -1.95 21.07
C ASP A 773 23.47 -3.34 20.57
N SER A 774 24.22 -3.88 19.63
CA SER A 774 23.79 -5.10 18.94
C SER A 774 24.94 -5.84 18.27
N ARG A 775 24.74 -7.14 18.04
CA ARG A 775 25.60 -7.99 17.23
C ARG A 775 24.84 -8.40 15.96
N VAL A 776 25.46 -8.20 14.81
CA VAL A 776 24.88 -8.57 13.51
C VAL A 776 25.90 -9.35 12.67
N THR A 777 25.42 -10.38 11.99
CA THR A 777 26.19 -11.11 11.00
C THR A 777 25.80 -10.61 9.60
N LEU A 778 26.77 -10.08 8.88
CA LEU A 778 26.62 -9.64 7.49
C LEU A 778 27.03 -10.77 6.55
N MET A 779 26.19 -11.05 5.57
CA MET A 779 26.48 -12.03 4.52
C MET A 779 26.54 -11.32 3.17
N TYR A 780 27.65 -11.43 2.46
CA TYR A 780 27.86 -10.83 1.14
C TYR A 780 29.01 -11.51 0.42
N ASN A 781 28.97 -11.62 -0.89
CA ASN A 781 30.02 -12.20 -1.74
C ASN A 781 30.50 -13.62 -1.30
N GLY A 782 29.62 -14.39 -0.63
CA GLY A 782 29.98 -15.68 -0.04
C GLY A 782 30.76 -15.58 1.28
N LEU A 783 30.94 -14.38 1.83
CA LEU A 783 31.60 -14.12 3.11
C LEU A 783 30.56 -13.97 4.23
N ARG A 784 31.02 -14.26 5.46
CA ARG A 784 30.28 -13.92 6.71
C ARG A 784 31.19 -13.04 7.56
N GLU A 785 30.66 -11.88 7.97
CA GLU A 785 31.34 -10.93 8.84
C GLU A 785 30.44 -10.59 10.02
N THR A 786 30.92 -10.78 11.24
CA THR A 786 30.16 -10.46 12.44
C THR A 786 30.68 -9.15 13.02
N LEU A 787 29.75 -8.22 13.24
CA LEU A 787 30.01 -6.89 13.77
C LEU A 787 29.35 -6.74 15.14
N ASP A 788 30.11 -6.27 16.11
CA ASP A 788 29.59 -5.79 17.40
C ASP A 788 29.50 -4.26 17.31
N LEU A 789 28.28 -3.74 17.30
CA LEU A 789 28.00 -2.32 17.08
C LEU A 789 27.37 -1.69 18.30
N LYS A 790 27.74 -0.44 18.59
CA LYS A 790 27.12 0.39 19.62
C LYS A 790 26.00 1.23 19.03
N ALA A 791 25.04 1.63 19.89
CA ALA A 791 23.97 2.55 19.51
C ALA A 791 24.55 3.83 18.88
N GLY A 792 24.05 4.18 17.67
CA GLY A 792 24.52 5.32 16.89
C GLY A 792 25.86 5.09 16.15
N GLN A 793 26.51 3.93 16.33
CA GLN A 793 27.78 3.65 15.64
C GLN A 793 27.55 3.49 14.15
N VAL A 794 28.42 4.15 13.37
CA VAL A 794 28.52 4.00 11.90
C VAL A 794 29.71 3.09 11.61
N TYR A 795 29.48 1.99 10.93
CA TYR A 795 30.51 1.11 10.39
C TYR A 795 30.53 1.24 8.86
N VAL A 796 31.73 1.42 8.32
CA VAL A 796 31.97 1.47 6.86
C VAL A 796 32.99 0.41 6.51
N SER A 797 32.67 -0.47 5.55
CA SER A 797 33.62 -1.45 5.04
C SER A 797 34.81 -0.76 4.39
N ARG A 798 36.01 -1.31 4.59
CA ARG A 798 37.26 -0.81 3.99
C ARG A 798 37.42 -1.25 2.55
#